data_85351758256017bb8931ed50bfaaa475
#
_entry.id   85351758256017bb8931ed50bfaaa475
#
_cell.length_a   1.000
_cell.length_b   1.000
_cell.length_c   1.000
_cell.angle_alpha   90.00
_cell.angle_beta   90.00
_cell.angle_gamma   90.00
#
_symmetry.space_group_name_H-M   'P 1'
#
loop_
_entity.id
_entity.type
_entity.pdbx_description
1 polymer ?
#
loop_
_entity_poly.entity_id
_entity_poly.type
_entity_poly.pdbx_seq_one_letter_code
_entity_poly.pdbx_strand_id
1 'polypeptide(L)'
;MRALAADTARALQAPLDDLGIGWSIGLRTGDTSGAERARQGRRLPSALVTTPESLTLLLTRADARQAFAGLRMLVVDEWHELLGNKRGVQLQLALARLRQWMPELIVWGLSATLGNQPHALDVLLHPGSGRLVQGKVDKDLRVDTLLPPSIERFPWAGHLGLRMLPQVVEEIDSAATTLVFTNTRSQSEIWYQALLDARPDWAGLIALHHGSLAREVRDWVELGLKQGALKAVVCTSSLDLGVDFLPVERVLQIGSPKGVARLMQRAGRSGHAPGRTSRVTLVPTHSVEVVEAAAAQVAIAERRIEARSAPHRPLDVLVQHLVSMALGGGFRPDELYAEVRQAWSYRELTDEHWQWALAFVRHGGHSLTAYPDYQRVEPDETGLWKVPCRRVALRHRMSIGTIVSDASLTVKFWAKGGSGRSLGSIEEGFIARLRPGDNFLFGGRLLELVRVENMTAYVSRATGKKAAVPRWNGGRMPLSSELADAVVEQLGAASREQFTTPEMRLVEPLLRVQMDWSALPTKTTLLAEVMKSREGWHLFLYPFAGRHVHLGLASLLAWRMGQRQPLTFSIAVNDYGFELLSATEVDWLHWLTPELFSENDLLHDVLASLNASELARRRFREIARIAGLVFSGYPGAQKSARQLQASSGLFFDVFRQYDPGNLLLTQAEEEVLRQELEVERLQQTLQRLQQRRLDVHQVRRATPLAFPLMVERFRESMTSEKLADRIRRMVAELDKAAGPGGYQPEPQSTITIERDAPRPRKPRARKDGTPRTRKAKPA
;
A
#
# COMPACT_ATOMS: atom_id res chain seq x y z
N MET A 1 -13.76 3.04 4.74
CA MET A 1 -14.91 3.04 3.80
C MET A 1 -16.28 2.67 4.40
N ARG A 2 -16.39 1.74 5.37
CA ARG A 2 -17.72 1.43 5.96
C ARG A 2 -18.22 2.59 6.82
N ALA A 3 -17.36 3.21 7.62
CA ALA A 3 -17.64 4.41 8.39
C ALA A 3 -18.07 5.57 7.47
N LEU A 4 -17.30 5.81 6.40
CA LEU A 4 -17.62 6.81 5.38
C LEU A 4 -19.03 6.59 4.81
N ALA A 5 -19.39 5.37 4.38
CA ALA A 5 -20.70 5.10 3.81
C ALA A 5 -21.84 5.37 4.80
N ALA A 6 -21.67 5.02 6.08
CA ALA A 6 -22.66 5.33 7.11
C ALA A 6 -22.77 6.83 7.40
N ASP A 7 -21.65 7.54 7.32
CA ASP A 7 -21.60 8.99 7.53
C ASP A 7 -22.23 9.74 6.35
N THR A 8 -21.88 9.38 5.11
CA THR A 8 -22.47 9.90 3.90
C THR A 8 -24.00 9.73 3.90
N ALA A 9 -24.50 8.54 4.30
CA ALA A 9 -25.95 8.31 4.38
C ALA A 9 -26.64 9.27 5.37
N ARG A 10 -26.01 9.54 6.53
CA ARG A 10 -26.52 10.50 7.53
C ARG A 10 -26.45 11.93 7.02
N ALA A 11 -25.34 12.32 6.39
CA ALA A 11 -25.14 13.65 5.83
C ALA A 11 -26.13 13.97 4.71
N LEU A 12 -26.56 12.97 3.94
CA LEU A 12 -27.59 13.13 2.91
C LEU A 12 -29.00 13.20 3.51
N GLN A 13 -29.26 12.54 4.64
CA GLN A 13 -30.58 12.52 5.27
C GLN A 13 -30.96 13.87 5.87
N ALA A 14 -30.04 14.52 6.58
CA ALA A 14 -30.33 15.78 7.26
C ALA A 14 -30.90 16.89 6.36
N PRO A 15 -30.30 17.25 5.21
CA PRO A 15 -30.86 18.27 4.34
C PRO A 15 -32.19 17.85 3.67
N LEU A 16 -32.44 16.55 3.49
CA LEU A 16 -33.71 16.08 2.97
C LEU A 16 -34.86 16.29 3.98
N ASP A 17 -34.56 16.03 5.25
CA ASP A 17 -35.49 16.25 6.34
C ASP A 17 -35.78 17.75 6.52
N ASP A 18 -34.72 18.60 6.49
CA ASP A 18 -34.85 20.08 6.60
C ASP A 18 -35.63 20.69 5.45
N LEU A 19 -35.47 20.17 4.25
CA LEU A 19 -36.19 20.68 3.04
C LEU A 19 -37.55 20.00 2.82
N GLY A 20 -37.93 19.03 3.65
CA GLY A 20 -39.18 18.28 3.51
C GLY A 20 -39.24 17.44 2.22
N ILE A 21 -38.09 17.01 1.67
CA ILE A 21 -38.02 16.21 0.46
C ILE A 21 -38.27 14.74 0.81
N GLY A 22 -39.31 14.15 0.25
CA GLY A 22 -39.74 12.78 0.51
C GLY A 22 -38.85 11.67 -0.10
N TRP A 23 -37.55 11.92 -0.28
CA TRP A 23 -36.61 10.90 -0.72
C TRP A 23 -36.22 9.93 0.42
N SER A 24 -36.09 8.68 0.08
CA SER A 24 -35.57 7.67 0.99
C SER A 24 -34.08 7.44 0.76
N ILE A 25 -33.28 7.46 1.85
CA ILE A 25 -31.87 7.11 1.81
C ILE A 25 -31.70 5.66 2.27
N GLY A 26 -30.95 4.86 1.53
CA GLY A 26 -30.61 3.49 1.90
C GLY A 26 -29.10 3.27 1.97
N LEU A 27 -28.65 2.47 2.93
CA LEU A 27 -27.28 2.03 3.07
C LEU A 27 -27.13 0.56 2.70
N ARG A 28 -26.24 0.22 1.76
CA ARG A 28 -25.95 -1.16 1.38
C ARG A 28 -24.45 -1.44 1.34
N THR A 29 -23.97 -2.10 2.37
CA THR A 29 -22.57 -2.51 2.55
C THR A 29 -22.50 -3.96 3.01
N GLY A 30 -21.31 -4.48 3.26
CA GLY A 30 -21.13 -5.80 3.89
C GLY A 30 -21.83 -5.95 5.24
N ASP A 31 -22.05 -4.84 5.96
CA ASP A 31 -22.62 -4.83 7.31
C ASP A 31 -24.15 -4.59 7.35
N THR A 32 -24.79 -4.39 6.19
CA THR A 32 -26.25 -4.19 6.10
C THR A 32 -26.99 -5.45 6.53
N SER A 33 -27.98 -5.28 7.40
CA SER A 33 -28.77 -6.38 7.94
C SER A 33 -29.55 -7.16 6.85
N GLY A 34 -29.86 -8.42 7.12
CA GLY A 34 -30.66 -9.25 6.21
C GLY A 34 -32.05 -8.68 5.93
N ALA A 35 -32.71 -8.12 6.94
CA ALA A 35 -34.03 -7.49 6.80
C ALA A 35 -33.97 -6.27 5.85
N GLU A 36 -32.96 -5.40 6.03
CA GLU A 36 -32.77 -4.25 5.17
C GLU A 36 -32.41 -4.64 3.73
N ARG A 37 -31.53 -5.65 3.56
CA ARG A 37 -31.24 -6.21 2.23
C ARG A 37 -32.47 -6.77 1.54
N ALA A 38 -33.38 -7.43 2.28
CA ALA A 38 -34.64 -7.96 1.76
C ALA A 38 -35.59 -6.83 1.35
N ARG A 39 -35.66 -5.74 2.13
CA ARG A 39 -36.43 -4.54 1.81
C ARG A 39 -35.94 -3.90 0.52
N GLN A 40 -34.65 -3.64 0.41
CA GLN A 40 -34.00 -3.07 -0.78
C GLN A 40 -34.05 -4.04 -1.98
N GLY A 41 -34.18 -5.34 -1.73
CA GLY A 41 -34.42 -6.35 -2.77
C GLY A 41 -35.75 -6.20 -3.45
N ARG A 42 -36.78 -5.71 -2.75
CA ARG A 42 -38.12 -5.44 -3.32
C ARG A 42 -38.19 -4.10 -4.03
N ARG A 43 -37.62 -3.06 -3.44
CA ARG A 43 -37.59 -1.71 -4.00
C ARG A 43 -36.33 -0.99 -3.51
N LEU A 44 -35.54 -0.45 -4.45
CA LEU A 44 -34.39 0.40 -4.14
C LEU A 44 -34.87 1.75 -3.58
N PRO A 45 -34.13 2.38 -2.66
CA PRO A 45 -34.41 3.73 -2.16
C PRO A 45 -34.16 4.78 -3.25
N SER A 46 -34.61 6.03 -3.01
CA SER A 46 -34.39 7.16 -3.91
C SER A 46 -32.89 7.48 -4.06
N ALA A 47 -32.11 7.36 -2.98
CA ALA A 47 -30.65 7.40 -3.02
C ALA A 47 -30.08 6.19 -2.25
N LEU A 48 -29.13 5.50 -2.87
CA LEU A 48 -28.47 4.32 -2.29
C LEU A 48 -26.98 4.58 -2.09
N VAL A 49 -26.55 4.67 -0.85
CA VAL A 49 -25.12 4.70 -0.50
C VAL A 49 -24.60 3.26 -0.45
N THR A 50 -23.61 2.95 -1.27
CA THR A 50 -23.15 1.56 -1.45
C THR A 50 -21.64 1.46 -1.69
N THR A 51 -21.11 0.26 -1.83
CA THR A 51 -19.72 -0.04 -2.17
C THR A 51 -19.63 -0.74 -3.53
N PRO A 52 -18.48 -0.71 -4.22
CA PRO A 52 -18.32 -1.40 -5.52
C PRO A 52 -18.74 -2.88 -5.47
N GLU A 53 -18.40 -3.58 -4.39
CA GLU A 53 -18.75 -4.99 -4.18
C GLU A 53 -20.26 -5.19 -4.07
N SER A 54 -20.94 -4.32 -3.31
CA SER A 54 -22.39 -4.40 -3.11
C SER A 54 -23.14 -3.98 -4.39
N LEU A 55 -22.63 -3.03 -5.16
CA LEU A 55 -23.15 -2.67 -6.46
C LEU A 55 -23.06 -3.85 -7.44
N THR A 56 -21.88 -4.47 -7.55
CA THR A 56 -21.70 -5.68 -8.38
C THR A 56 -22.67 -6.79 -7.97
N LEU A 57 -22.86 -7.00 -6.64
CA LEU A 57 -23.80 -7.98 -6.15
C LEU A 57 -25.27 -7.66 -6.58
N LEU A 58 -25.65 -6.38 -6.62
CA LEU A 58 -26.95 -5.97 -7.14
C LEU A 58 -27.09 -6.25 -8.63
N LEU A 59 -26.04 -6.06 -9.42
CA LEU A 59 -25.99 -6.36 -10.86
C LEU A 59 -26.14 -7.86 -11.16
N THR A 60 -25.90 -8.76 -10.20
CA THR A 60 -26.14 -10.22 -10.38
C THR A 60 -27.60 -10.64 -10.28
N ARG A 61 -28.53 -9.73 -10.08
CA ARG A 61 -29.95 -10.04 -10.03
C ARG A 61 -30.50 -10.14 -11.44
N ALA A 62 -31.40 -11.07 -11.67
CA ALA A 62 -32.06 -11.24 -12.98
C ALA A 62 -32.91 -10.00 -13.37
N ASP A 63 -33.45 -9.29 -12.38
CA ASP A 63 -34.24 -8.05 -12.53
C ASP A 63 -33.39 -6.77 -12.39
N ALA A 64 -32.04 -6.86 -12.41
CA ALA A 64 -31.16 -5.72 -12.17
C ALA A 64 -31.44 -4.54 -13.11
N ARG A 65 -31.61 -4.79 -14.41
CA ARG A 65 -31.91 -3.74 -15.39
C ARG A 65 -33.19 -2.99 -15.05
N GLN A 66 -34.22 -3.70 -14.63
CA GLN A 66 -35.49 -3.09 -14.24
C GLN A 66 -35.35 -2.32 -12.91
N ALA A 67 -34.61 -2.89 -11.93
CA ALA A 67 -34.41 -2.27 -10.63
C ALA A 67 -33.64 -0.95 -10.73
N PHE A 68 -32.73 -0.79 -11.71
CA PHE A 68 -31.96 0.42 -11.97
C PHE A 68 -32.57 1.34 -13.05
N ALA A 69 -33.71 1.01 -13.66
CA ALA A 69 -34.28 1.78 -14.77
C ALA A 69 -34.52 3.27 -14.47
N GLY A 70 -34.72 3.62 -13.19
CA GLY A 70 -34.87 5.00 -12.72
C GLY A 70 -33.58 5.71 -12.32
N LEU A 71 -32.41 5.07 -12.46
CA LEU A 71 -31.13 5.66 -12.06
C LEU A 71 -30.76 6.82 -12.98
N ARG A 72 -30.53 8.01 -12.40
CA ARG A 72 -30.17 9.24 -13.12
C ARG A 72 -28.75 9.68 -12.88
N MET A 73 -28.20 9.40 -11.70
CA MET A 73 -26.89 9.87 -11.30
C MET A 73 -26.15 8.80 -10.50
N LEU A 74 -24.83 8.71 -10.71
CA LEU A 74 -23.91 7.92 -9.90
C LEU A 74 -22.79 8.84 -9.43
N VAL A 75 -22.60 8.92 -8.11
CA VAL A 75 -21.53 9.70 -7.48
C VAL A 75 -20.48 8.74 -6.91
N VAL A 76 -19.24 8.92 -7.30
CA VAL A 76 -18.09 8.18 -6.79
C VAL A 76 -17.33 9.06 -5.81
N ASP A 77 -17.54 8.82 -4.54
CA ASP A 77 -16.85 9.52 -3.47
C ASP A 77 -15.47 8.92 -3.22
N GLU A 78 -14.50 9.75 -2.81
CA GLU A 78 -13.10 9.39 -2.56
C GLU A 78 -12.49 8.61 -3.76
N TRP A 79 -12.74 9.09 -5.00
CA TRP A 79 -12.33 8.41 -6.22
C TRP A 79 -10.83 8.09 -6.25
N HIS A 80 -9.99 8.95 -5.68
CA HIS A 80 -8.56 8.72 -5.56
C HIS A 80 -8.20 7.43 -4.82
N GLU A 81 -9.04 6.95 -3.89
CA GLU A 81 -8.80 5.69 -3.17
C GLU A 81 -9.17 4.44 -4.00
N LEU A 82 -10.00 4.60 -5.00
CA LEU A 82 -10.41 3.52 -5.89
C LEU A 82 -9.52 3.44 -7.14
N LEU A 83 -9.03 4.56 -7.63
CA LEU A 83 -8.33 4.70 -8.91
C LEU A 83 -7.19 3.69 -9.08
N GLY A 84 -6.32 3.53 -8.07
CA GLY A 84 -5.11 2.71 -8.14
C GLY A 84 -5.28 1.23 -7.76
N ASN A 85 -6.50 0.70 -7.70
CA ASN A 85 -6.71 -0.68 -7.24
C ASN A 85 -7.83 -1.42 -7.98
N LYS A 86 -7.89 -2.74 -7.81
CA LYS A 86 -8.89 -3.61 -8.46
C LYS A 86 -10.35 -3.27 -8.10
N ARG A 87 -10.60 -2.60 -6.97
CA ARG A 87 -11.96 -2.11 -6.62
C ARG A 87 -12.42 -1.01 -7.57
N GLY A 88 -11.50 -0.13 -7.98
CA GLY A 88 -11.77 0.87 -9.02
C GLY A 88 -12.06 0.23 -10.37
N VAL A 89 -11.35 -0.83 -10.71
CA VAL A 89 -11.62 -1.62 -11.94
C VAL A 89 -13.01 -2.27 -11.88
N GLN A 90 -13.37 -2.86 -10.74
CA GLN A 90 -14.70 -3.41 -10.51
C GLN A 90 -15.80 -2.34 -10.69
N LEU A 91 -15.55 -1.11 -10.20
CA LEU A 91 -16.46 0.02 -10.39
C LEU A 91 -16.54 0.44 -11.86
N GLN A 92 -15.43 0.51 -12.59
CA GLN A 92 -15.42 0.83 -14.03
C GLN A 92 -16.28 -0.16 -14.83
N LEU A 93 -16.19 -1.45 -14.55
CA LEU A 93 -17.03 -2.47 -15.20
C LEU A 93 -18.51 -2.32 -14.83
N ALA A 94 -18.81 -2.03 -13.58
CA ALA A 94 -20.18 -1.75 -13.14
C ALA A 94 -20.74 -0.48 -13.84
N LEU A 95 -19.93 0.56 -13.99
CA LEU A 95 -20.29 1.78 -14.74
C LEU A 95 -20.52 1.51 -16.22
N ALA A 96 -19.70 0.71 -16.87
CA ALA A 96 -19.87 0.32 -18.28
C ALA A 96 -21.25 -0.36 -18.46
N ARG A 97 -21.60 -1.31 -17.59
CA ARG A 97 -22.92 -1.96 -17.59
C ARG A 97 -24.07 -0.97 -17.38
N LEU A 98 -23.94 -0.07 -16.40
CA LEU A 98 -24.99 0.91 -16.10
C LEU A 98 -25.19 1.92 -17.25
N ARG A 99 -24.09 2.38 -17.86
CA ARG A 99 -24.15 3.26 -19.03
C ARG A 99 -24.77 2.58 -20.25
N GLN A 100 -24.52 1.29 -20.46
CA GLN A 100 -25.17 0.51 -21.52
C GLN A 100 -26.70 0.46 -21.33
N TRP A 101 -27.17 0.42 -20.08
CA TRP A 101 -28.60 0.42 -19.78
C TRP A 101 -29.19 1.82 -19.77
N MET A 102 -28.42 2.82 -19.35
CA MET A 102 -28.84 4.22 -19.17
C MET A 102 -27.78 5.16 -19.79
N PRO A 103 -27.84 5.40 -21.13
CA PRO A 103 -26.86 6.25 -21.82
C PRO A 103 -26.77 7.68 -21.26
N GLU A 104 -27.85 8.20 -20.70
CA GLU A 104 -27.93 9.54 -20.09
C GLU A 104 -27.49 9.60 -18.63
N LEU A 105 -26.83 8.54 -18.12
CA LEU A 105 -26.37 8.47 -16.73
C LEU A 105 -25.31 9.55 -16.44
N ILE A 106 -25.62 10.44 -15.52
CA ILE A 106 -24.67 11.44 -15.03
C ILE A 106 -23.72 10.78 -14.03
N VAL A 107 -22.41 10.96 -14.23
CA VAL A 107 -21.39 10.42 -13.33
C VAL A 107 -20.54 11.55 -12.77
N TRP A 108 -20.42 11.61 -11.43
CA TRP A 108 -19.54 12.52 -10.73
C TRP A 108 -18.45 11.73 -9.97
N GLY A 109 -17.22 12.24 -10.00
CA GLY A 109 -16.13 11.80 -9.15
C GLY A 109 -15.75 12.88 -8.16
N LEU A 110 -15.73 12.56 -6.87
CA LEU A 110 -15.26 13.45 -5.82
C LEU A 110 -13.89 13.00 -5.34
N SER A 111 -12.95 13.92 -5.21
CA SER A 111 -11.58 13.61 -4.79
C SER A 111 -10.93 14.80 -4.11
N ALA A 112 -10.22 14.57 -3.01
CA ALA A 112 -9.55 15.65 -2.26
C ALA A 112 -8.09 15.85 -2.71
N THR A 113 -7.30 14.78 -2.86
CA THR A 113 -5.85 14.85 -3.05
C THR A 113 -5.39 13.90 -4.14
N LEU A 114 -5.09 14.44 -5.33
CA LEU A 114 -4.66 13.66 -6.49
C LEU A 114 -3.75 14.49 -7.40
N GLY A 115 -2.54 13.97 -7.70
CA GLY A 115 -1.55 14.67 -8.51
C GLY A 115 -1.89 14.68 -10.01
N ASN A 116 -2.41 13.59 -10.54
CA ASN A 116 -2.73 13.42 -11.97
C ASN A 116 -4.24 13.47 -12.24
N GLN A 117 -4.86 14.61 -11.97
CA GLN A 117 -6.30 14.82 -12.10
C GLN A 117 -6.86 14.52 -13.51
N PRO A 118 -6.19 14.90 -14.63
CA PRO A 118 -6.68 14.54 -15.97
C PRO A 118 -6.83 13.05 -16.19
N HIS A 119 -5.83 12.26 -15.78
CA HIS A 119 -5.88 10.79 -15.85
C HIS A 119 -7.05 10.22 -15.04
N ALA A 120 -7.26 10.73 -13.83
CA ALA A 120 -8.36 10.28 -12.98
C ALA A 120 -9.74 10.59 -13.58
N LEU A 121 -9.85 11.71 -14.30
CA LEU A 121 -11.05 12.09 -15.05
C LEU A 121 -11.29 11.12 -16.21
N ASP A 122 -10.26 10.85 -17.01
CA ASP A 122 -10.35 9.94 -18.16
C ASP A 122 -10.68 8.50 -17.76
N VAL A 123 -10.14 8.03 -16.65
CA VAL A 123 -10.44 6.68 -16.11
C VAL A 123 -11.90 6.54 -15.69
N LEU A 124 -12.49 7.59 -15.15
CA LEU A 124 -13.88 7.56 -14.67
C LEU A 124 -14.91 7.85 -15.77
N LEU A 125 -14.61 8.81 -16.66
CA LEU A 125 -15.60 9.40 -17.57
C LEU A 125 -15.35 9.15 -19.06
N HIS A 126 -14.33 8.51 -19.48
CA HIS A 126 -13.79 8.46 -20.84
C HIS A 126 -12.96 9.70 -21.24
N PRO A 127 -11.91 9.52 -22.03
CA PRO A 127 -11.07 10.60 -22.52
C PRO A 127 -11.90 11.67 -23.24
N GLY A 128 -11.72 12.93 -22.82
CA GLY A 128 -12.35 14.10 -23.45
C GLY A 128 -13.84 14.30 -23.18
N SER A 129 -14.52 13.44 -22.39
CA SER A 129 -15.94 13.55 -22.13
C SER A 129 -16.31 14.25 -20.83
N GLY A 130 -15.34 14.45 -19.95
CA GLY A 130 -15.57 14.99 -18.60
C GLY A 130 -15.10 16.44 -18.43
N ARG A 131 -15.63 17.10 -17.40
CA ARG A 131 -15.20 18.43 -16.96
C ARG A 131 -14.61 18.34 -15.56
N LEU A 132 -13.38 18.83 -15.40
CA LEU A 132 -12.77 19.02 -14.09
C LEU A 132 -13.29 20.32 -13.47
N VAL A 133 -13.87 20.21 -12.26
CA VAL A 133 -14.28 21.35 -11.46
C VAL A 133 -13.46 21.37 -10.18
N GLN A 134 -12.65 22.39 -10.01
CA GLN A 134 -11.82 22.56 -8.83
C GLN A 134 -12.42 23.62 -7.90
N GLY A 135 -12.72 23.23 -6.67
CA GLY A 135 -13.17 24.15 -5.63
C GLY A 135 -12.04 25.11 -5.24
N LYS A 136 -12.33 26.39 -5.18
CA LYS A 136 -11.44 27.45 -4.68
C LYS A 136 -11.76 27.73 -3.23
N VAL A 137 -11.53 26.79 -2.34
CA VAL A 137 -11.58 27.06 -0.91
C VAL A 137 -10.14 27.17 -0.41
N ASP A 138 -9.70 28.39 -0.15
CA ASP A 138 -8.43 28.63 0.53
C ASP A 138 -8.60 28.17 1.98
N LYS A 139 -8.25 26.91 2.22
CA LYS A 139 -8.18 26.35 3.58
C LYS A 139 -6.77 26.53 4.08
N ASP A 140 -6.62 27.29 5.16
CA ASP A 140 -5.33 27.44 5.82
C ASP A 140 -4.88 26.09 6.38
N LEU A 141 -3.69 25.65 5.98
CA LEU A 141 -3.08 24.39 6.39
C LEU A 141 -1.77 24.67 7.12
N ARG A 142 -1.71 24.31 8.39
CA ARG A 142 -0.50 24.39 9.20
C ARG A 142 0.11 23.01 9.40
N VAL A 143 1.37 22.87 9.01
CA VAL A 143 2.17 21.66 9.22
C VAL A 143 3.32 21.99 10.15
N ASP A 144 3.28 21.45 11.35
CA ASP A 144 4.31 21.64 12.38
C ASP A 144 5.10 20.34 12.56
N THR A 145 6.30 20.44 13.13
CA THR A 145 7.09 19.29 13.58
C THR A 145 7.32 19.38 15.09
N LEU A 146 7.04 18.31 15.79
CA LEU A 146 7.41 18.17 17.20
C LEU A 146 8.88 17.77 17.26
N LEU A 147 9.72 18.72 17.62
CA LEU A 147 11.15 18.54 17.63
C LEU A 147 11.60 17.78 18.90
N PRO A 148 12.39 16.70 18.77
CA PRO A 148 12.96 16.04 19.93
C PRO A 148 13.98 16.95 20.64
N PRO A 149 14.14 16.81 21.98
CA PRO A 149 15.06 17.65 22.76
C PRO A 149 16.53 17.40 22.42
N SER A 150 16.84 16.26 21.81
CA SER A 150 18.17 15.90 21.34
C SER A 150 18.09 14.98 20.13
N ILE A 151 19.13 15.02 19.29
CA ILE A 151 19.19 14.19 18.08
C ILE A 151 20.15 13.00 18.25
N GLU A 152 19.76 11.85 17.73
CA GLU A 152 20.63 10.69 17.61
C GLU A 152 21.44 10.79 16.32
N ARG A 153 22.78 10.76 16.40
CA ARG A 153 23.66 10.80 15.24
C ARG A 153 23.65 9.48 14.46
N PHE A 154 23.29 8.37 15.13
CA PHE A 154 23.14 7.04 14.51
C PHE A 154 21.70 6.57 14.72
N PRO A 155 20.79 6.91 13.79
CA PRO A 155 19.35 6.73 13.97
C PRO A 155 18.93 5.27 13.87
N TRP A 156 18.02 4.88 14.76
CA TRP A 156 17.32 3.60 14.66
C TRP A 156 15.92 3.68 15.27
N ALA A 157 14.94 3.06 14.63
CA ALA A 157 13.52 3.20 14.99
C ALA A 157 13.05 2.18 16.07
N GLY A 158 13.96 1.68 16.91
CA GLY A 158 13.64 0.60 17.86
C GLY A 158 12.67 0.97 18.98
N HIS A 159 12.57 2.26 19.32
CA HIS A 159 11.65 2.80 20.34
C HIS A 159 10.30 3.27 19.77
N LEU A 160 10.05 3.13 18.47
CA LEU A 160 8.78 3.49 17.80
C LEU A 160 8.28 4.91 18.10
N GLY A 161 9.19 5.84 18.39
CA GLY A 161 8.89 7.23 18.72
C GLY A 161 8.48 7.49 20.18
N LEU A 162 8.48 6.49 21.06
CA LEU A 162 8.07 6.66 22.48
C LEU A 162 8.92 7.66 23.28
N ARG A 163 10.10 8.01 22.78
CA ARG A 163 10.90 9.11 23.36
C ARG A 163 10.21 10.47 23.28
N MET A 164 9.28 10.62 22.33
CA MET A 164 8.47 11.82 22.16
C MET A 164 7.18 11.81 22.99
N LEU A 165 6.98 10.79 23.84
CA LEU A 165 5.75 10.64 24.63
C LEU A 165 5.43 11.86 25.50
N PRO A 166 6.39 12.46 26.24
CA PRO A 166 6.09 13.66 27.06
C PRO A 166 5.55 14.82 26.22
N GLN A 167 6.21 15.15 25.09
CA GLN A 167 5.80 16.23 24.21
C GLN A 167 4.45 15.93 23.52
N VAL A 168 4.20 14.65 23.17
CA VAL A 168 2.89 14.22 22.62
C VAL A 168 1.79 14.37 23.66
N VAL A 169 2.06 14.07 24.93
CA VAL A 169 1.10 14.29 26.03
C VAL A 169 0.76 15.78 26.17
N GLU A 170 1.77 16.68 26.16
CA GLU A 170 1.57 18.13 26.20
C GLU A 170 0.73 18.63 25.02
N GLU A 171 1.00 18.13 23.79
CA GLU A 171 0.23 18.48 22.61
C GLU A 171 -1.24 18.02 22.71
N ILE A 172 -1.48 16.83 23.25
CA ILE A 172 -2.85 16.33 23.49
C ILE A 172 -3.54 17.15 24.58
N ASP A 173 -2.84 17.49 25.67
CA ASP A 173 -3.41 18.29 26.76
C ASP A 173 -3.84 19.69 26.29
N SER A 174 -3.12 20.28 25.35
CA SER A 174 -3.38 21.62 24.83
C SER A 174 -4.57 21.72 23.87
N ALA A 175 -5.19 20.61 23.46
CA ALA A 175 -6.30 20.56 22.52
C ALA A 175 -7.54 19.91 23.14
N ALA A 176 -8.73 20.24 22.68
CA ALA A 176 -9.96 19.58 23.13
C ALA A 176 -10.02 18.12 22.66
N THR A 177 -9.80 17.88 21.38
CA THR A 177 -9.81 16.52 20.79
C THR A 177 -8.66 16.38 19.80
N THR A 178 -7.89 15.30 19.92
CA THR A 178 -6.71 15.00 19.09
C THR A 178 -6.84 13.65 18.40
N LEU A 179 -6.53 13.56 17.10
CA LEU A 179 -6.28 12.30 16.41
C LEU A 179 -4.78 12.00 16.36
N VAL A 180 -4.38 10.83 16.83
CA VAL A 180 -2.99 10.36 16.83
C VAL A 180 -2.84 9.24 15.81
N PHE A 181 -2.35 9.57 14.62
CA PHE A 181 -2.15 8.61 13.54
C PHE A 181 -0.84 7.86 13.68
N THR A 182 -0.90 6.56 13.51
CA THR A 182 0.26 5.66 13.42
C THR A 182 0.25 4.89 12.10
N ASN A 183 1.41 4.35 11.71
CA ASN A 183 1.53 3.65 10.44
C ASN A 183 1.10 2.18 10.51
N THR A 184 1.10 1.58 11.69
CA THR A 184 0.73 0.18 11.90
C THR A 184 -0.20 0.00 13.09
N ARG A 185 -1.01 -1.06 13.04
CA ARG A 185 -1.88 -1.44 14.16
C ARG A 185 -1.07 -1.74 15.43
N SER A 186 0.09 -2.38 15.29
CA SER A 186 1.00 -2.65 16.42
C SER A 186 1.46 -1.35 17.08
N GLN A 187 1.81 -0.35 16.28
CA GLN A 187 2.23 0.95 16.80
C GLN A 187 1.08 1.68 17.50
N SER A 188 -0.15 1.59 16.97
CA SER A 188 -1.30 2.19 17.63
C SER A 188 -1.62 1.56 19.00
N GLU A 189 -1.51 0.24 19.12
CA GLU A 189 -1.68 -0.47 20.41
C GLU A 189 -0.62 -0.03 21.43
N ILE A 190 0.65 0.07 21.00
CA ILE A 190 1.77 0.48 21.89
C ILE A 190 1.60 1.93 22.34
N TRP A 191 1.29 2.85 21.43
CA TRP A 191 1.08 4.25 21.75
C TRP A 191 -0.13 4.48 22.65
N TYR A 192 -1.23 3.77 22.39
CA TYR A 192 -2.41 3.83 23.26
C TYR A 192 -2.08 3.43 24.70
N GLN A 193 -1.34 2.32 24.88
CA GLN A 193 -0.92 1.86 26.19
C GLN A 193 0.05 2.85 26.85
N ALA A 194 1.03 3.38 26.11
CA ALA A 194 2.01 4.33 26.64
C ALA A 194 1.34 5.63 27.10
N LEU A 195 0.33 6.12 26.39
CA LEU A 195 -0.46 7.29 26.79
C LEU A 195 -1.27 7.02 28.06
N LEU A 196 -1.88 5.84 28.22
CA LEU A 196 -2.58 5.47 29.45
C LEU A 196 -1.63 5.30 30.64
N ASP A 197 -0.44 4.75 30.42
CA ASP A 197 0.57 4.61 31.48
C ASP A 197 1.10 5.98 31.94
N ALA A 198 1.27 6.93 31.00
CA ALA A 198 1.70 8.30 31.30
C ALA A 198 0.58 9.15 31.93
N ARG A 199 -0.66 8.93 31.55
CA ARG A 199 -1.85 9.67 32.00
C ARG A 199 -3.00 8.71 32.35
N PRO A 200 -2.95 8.06 33.51
CA PRO A 200 -4.01 7.15 33.98
C PRO A 200 -5.37 7.82 34.12
N ASP A 201 -5.39 9.12 34.36
CA ASP A 201 -6.59 9.97 34.41
C ASP A 201 -7.33 10.06 33.06
N TRP A 202 -6.67 9.74 31.94
CA TRP A 202 -7.31 9.68 30.63
C TRP A 202 -8.05 8.36 30.37
N ALA A 203 -8.12 7.45 31.33
CA ALA A 203 -8.89 6.21 31.19
C ALA A 203 -10.37 6.53 30.92
N GLY A 204 -10.87 6.05 29.75
CA GLY A 204 -12.21 6.36 29.26
C GLY A 204 -12.31 7.64 28.42
N LEU A 205 -11.29 8.51 28.43
CA LEU A 205 -11.21 9.72 27.59
C LEU A 205 -10.38 9.52 26.33
N ILE A 206 -9.53 8.49 26.29
CA ILE A 206 -8.80 8.13 25.08
C ILE A 206 -9.26 6.78 24.54
N ALA A 207 -9.18 6.61 23.23
CA ALA A 207 -9.64 5.43 22.55
C ALA A 207 -8.65 4.96 21.48
N LEU A 208 -8.81 3.69 21.07
CA LEU A 208 -8.04 3.06 20.00
C LEU A 208 -8.98 2.77 18.81
N HIS A 209 -8.53 3.06 17.58
CA HIS A 209 -9.31 2.80 16.37
C HIS A 209 -8.47 2.20 15.25
N HIS A 210 -8.71 0.94 14.90
CA HIS A 210 -8.14 0.30 13.71
C HIS A 210 -9.04 -0.83 13.20
N GLY A 211 -8.84 -1.24 11.96
CA GLY A 211 -9.71 -2.18 11.25
C GLY A 211 -9.88 -3.58 11.85
N SER A 212 -9.03 -3.98 12.82
CA SER A 212 -9.12 -5.29 13.49
C SER A 212 -10.03 -5.30 14.72
N LEU A 213 -10.44 -4.13 15.23
CA LEU A 213 -11.36 -4.02 16.35
C LEU A 213 -12.79 -4.42 15.97
N ALA A 214 -13.56 -4.93 16.95
CA ALA A 214 -14.97 -5.20 16.75
C ALA A 214 -15.73 -3.95 16.29
N ARG A 215 -16.80 -4.17 15.51
CA ARG A 215 -17.58 -3.07 14.92
C ARG A 215 -18.15 -2.15 16.00
N GLU A 216 -18.74 -2.72 17.04
CA GLU A 216 -19.36 -1.97 18.13
C GLU A 216 -18.37 -1.05 18.85
N VAL A 217 -17.10 -1.46 18.95
CA VAL A 217 -16.02 -0.63 19.53
C VAL A 217 -15.71 0.54 18.60
N ARG A 218 -15.60 0.29 17.30
CA ARG A 218 -15.32 1.34 16.31
C ARG A 218 -16.47 2.34 16.22
N ASP A 219 -17.71 1.87 16.14
CA ASP A 219 -18.92 2.71 16.11
C ASP A 219 -19.00 3.59 17.37
N TRP A 220 -18.62 3.06 18.53
CA TRP A 220 -18.55 3.81 19.78
C TRP A 220 -17.47 4.91 19.74
N VAL A 221 -16.27 4.61 19.23
CA VAL A 221 -15.19 5.61 19.09
C VAL A 221 -15.59 6.72 18.11
N GLU A 222 -16.17 6.36 16.97
CA GLU A 222 -16.63 7.33 15.97
C GLU A 222 -17.73 8.25 16.53
N LEU A 223 -18.66 7.69 17.30
CA LEU A 223 -19.70 8.48 17.99
C LEU A 223 -19.08 9.42 19.04
N GLY A 224 -18.14 8.91 19.86
CA GLY A 224 -17.46 9.69 20.88
C GLY A 224 -16.65 10.84 20.30
N LEU A 225 -16.00 10.64 19.14
CA LEU A 225 -15.34 11.69 18.39
C LEU A 225 -16.32 12.78 17.92
N LYS A 226 -17.47 12.40 17.37
CA LYS A 226 -18.49 13.35 16.88
C LYS A 226 -19.11 14.19 18.01
N GLN A 227 -19.23 13.59 19.17
CA GLN A 227 -19.78 14.26 20.36
C GLN A 227 -18.74 15.09 21.14
N GLY A 228 -17.43 15.03 20.75
CA GLY A 228 -16.36 15.66 21.50
C GLY A 228 -16.13 15.05 22.91
N ALA A 229 -16.59 13.81 23.11
CA ALA A 229 -16.47 13.10 24.39
C ALA A 229 -15.08 12.46 24.58
N LEU A 230 -14.26 12.41 23.53
CA LEU A 230 -12.93 11.81 23.56
C LEU A 230 -11.85 12.88 23.47
N LYS A 231 -10.89 12.84 24.39
CA LYS A 231 -9.69 13.69 24.40
C LYS A 231 -8.72 13.34 23.29
N ALA A 232 -8.48 12.05 23.09
CA ALA A 232 -7.64 11.59 21.99
C ALA A 232 -8.08 10.21 21.43
N VAL A 233 -7.83 9.98 20.14
CA VAL A 233 -7.98 8.67 19.51
C VAL A 233 -6.69 8.30 18.81
N VAL A 234 -6.08 7.18 19.24
CA VAL A 234 -4.92 6.59 18.57
C VAL A 234 -5.44 5.68 17.44
N CYS A 235 -5.06 5.98 16.20
CA CYS A 235 -5.64 5.33 15.04
C CYS A 235 -4.60 5.00 13.94
N THR A 236 -5.02 4.17 13.01
CA THR A 236 -4.32 3.91 11.75
C THR A 236 -5.08 4.58 10.59
N SER A 237 -4.79 4.20 9.35
CA SER A 237 -5.54 4.66 8.16
C SER A 237 -7.06 4.42 8.20
N SER A 238 -7.58 3.80 9.24
CA SER A 238 -9.02 3.58 9.42
C SER A 238 -9.84 4.87 9.57
N LEU A 239 -9.19 5.99 9.93
CA LEU A 239 -9.77 7.33 10.02
C LEU A 239 -9.15 8.33 9.01
N ASP A 240 -8.35 7.86 8.03
CA ASP A 240 -7.80 8.71 6.96
C ASP A 240 -8.92 9.32 6.09
N LEU A 241 -10.05 8.62 5.93
CA LEU A 241 -11.09 8.94 4.96
C LEU A 241 -12.39 9.43 5.59
N GLY A 242 -12.95 10.47 5.01
CA GLY A 242 -14.35 10.80 4.78
C GLY A 242 -15.30 10.97 5.98
N VAL A 243 -14.86 10.87 7.21
CA VAL A 243 -15.74 11.12 8.36
C VAL A 243 -15.45 12.52 8.92
N ASP A 244 -16.46 13.36 8.98
CA ASP A 244 -16.35 14.70 9.55
C ASP A 244 -16.42 14.64 11.08
N PHE A 245 -15.30 14.96 11.70
CA PHE A 245 -15.20 15.08 13.14
C PHE A 245 -15.03 16.56 13.52
N LEU A 246 -16.11 17.32 13.57
CA LEU A 246 -16.10 18.74 13.89
C LEU A 246 -15.30 19.12 15.16
N PRO A 247 -15.32 18.30 16.24
CA PRO A 247 -14.55 18.62 17.45
C PRO A 247 -13.05 18.44 17.35
N VAL A 248 -12.53 17.78 16.28
CA VAL A 248 -11.08 17.50 16.16
C VAL A 248 -10.34 18.80 15.85
N GLU A 249 -9.52 19.22 16.80
CA GLU A 249 -8.69 20.44 16.69
C GLU A 249 -7.29 20.13 16.17
N ARG A 250 -6.76 18.93 16.47
CA ARG A 250 -5.37 18.58 16.21
C ARG A 250 -5.21 17.19 15.66
N VAL A 251 -4.24 17.05 14.76
CA VAL A 251 -3.79 15.77 14.24
C VAL A 251 -2.31 15.61 14.53
N LEU A 252 -1.92 14.51 15.14
CA LEU A 252 -0.52 14.10 15.32
C LEU A 252 -0.24 12.92 14.37
N GLN A 253 0.88 13.01 13.64
CA GLN A 253 1.37 11.93 12.78
C GLN A 253 2.61 11.33 13.40
N ILE A 254 2.50 10.12 13.97
CA ILE A 254 3.65 9.39 14.53
C ILE A 254 4.40 8.69 13.41
N GLY A 255 5.66 9.07 13.24
CA GLY A 255 6.54 8.58 12.18
C GLY A 255 6.25 9.16 10.81
N SER A 256 7.00 8.69 9.81
CA SER A 256 6.90 9.14 8.42
C SER A 256 5.49 8.98 7.86
N PRO A 257 4.90 10.00 7.24
CA PRO A 257 3.60 9.89 6.57
C PRO A 257 3.66 9.02 5.29
N LYS A 258 4.87 8.76 4.78
CA LYS A 258 5.19 8.03 3.56
C LYS A 258 4.75 8.73 2.25
N GLY A 259 3.98 9.79 2.34
CA GLY A 259 3.55 10.56 1.18
C GLY A 259 2.81 11.84 1.55
N VAL A 260 2.84 12.81 0.63
CA VAL A 260 2.26 14.15 0.78
C VAL A 260 0.73 14.11 0.77
N ALA A 261 0.13 13.37 -0.16
CA ALA A 261 -1.33 13.24 -0.27
C ALA A 261 -1.95 12.71 1.02
N ARG A 262 -1.34 11.67 1.61
CA ARG A 262 -1.81 11.11 2.89
C ARG A 262 -1.69 12.11 4.04
N LEU A 263 -0.59 12.86 4.10
CA LEU A 263 -0.40 13.87 5.13
C LEU A 263 -1.47 14.96 5.02
N MET A 264 -1.77 15.43 3.82
CA MET A 264 -2.84 16.39 3.56
C MET A 264 -4.23 15.84 3.91
N GLN A 265 -4.52 14.58 3.60
CA GLN A 265 -5.78 13.92 3.98
C GLN A 265 -5.96 13.87 5.50
N ARG A 266 -4.89 13.51 6.24
CA ARG A 266 -4.88 13.48 7.71
C ARG A 266 -5.04 14.87 8.29
N ALA A 267 -4.30 15.84 7.77
CA ALA A 267 -4.45 17.24 8.18
C ALA A 267 -5.90 17.74 8.00
N GLY A 268 -6.54 17.32 6.90
CA GLY A 268 -7.94 17.61 6.63
C GLY A 268 -8.93 17.07 7.67
N ARG A 269 -8.53 16.17 8.58
CA ARG A 269 -9.38 15.68 9.70
C ARG A 269 -9.50 16.70 10.83
N SER A 270 -8.67 17.75 10.87
CA SER A 270 -8.78 18.87 11.82
C SER A 270 -9.35 20.11 11.16
N GLY A 271 -9.94 21.01 11.93
CA GLY A 271 -10.43 22.29 11.45
C GLY A 271 -11.53 22.15 10.40
N HIS A 272 -12.49 21.25 10.56
CA HIS A 272 -13.52 20.95 9.56
C HIS A 272 -14.59 22.03 9.37
N ALA A 273 -14.54 23.13 10.13
CA ALA A 273 -15.46 24.25 9.96
C ALA A 273 -14.90 25.34 9.03
N PRO A 274 -15.72 26.04 8.26
CA PRO A 274 -15.30 27.16 7.45
C PRO A 274 -14.55 28.21 8.30
N GLY A 275 -13.40 28.68 7.79
CA GLY A 275 -12.56 29.66 8.49
C GLY A 275 -11.67 29.10 9.60
N ARG A 276 -11.68 27.78 9.85
CA ARG A 276 -10.74 27.15 10.77
C ARG A 276 -9.52 26.57 10.03
N THR A 277 -8.33 26.78 10.62
CA THR A 277 -7.07 26.22 10.13
C THR A 277 -7.02 24.71 10.36
N SER A 278 -6.68 23.94 9.33
CA SER A 278 -6.29 22.53 9.50
C SER A 278 -4.88 22.44 10.05
N ARG A 279 -4.68 21.67 11.12
CA ARG A 279 -3.35 21.54 11.74
C ARG A 279 -2.94 20.10 11.87
N VAL A 280 -1.74 19.77 11.35
CA VAL A 280 -1.08 18.48 11.54
C VAL A 280 0.31 18.69 12.09
N THR A 281 0.66 17.92 13.12
CA THR A 281 1.99 17.95 13.75
C THR A 281 2.68 16.62 13.49
N LEU A 282 3.84 16.67 12.85
CA LEU A 282 4.69 15.51 12.60
C LEU A 282 5.48 15.16 13.87
N VAL A 283 5.49 13.88 14.23
CA VAL A 283 6.19 13.35 15.40
C VAL A 283 7.22 12.32 14.91
N PRO A 284 8.48 12.73 14.65
CA PRO A 284 9.51 11.84 14.15
C PRO A 284 9.83 10.71 15.13
N THR A 285 10.03 9.50 14.64
CA THR A 285 10.45 8.36 15.44
C THR A 285 11.96 8.12 15.46
N HIS A 286 12.68 8.75 14.55
CA HIS A 286 14.14 8.76 14.46
C HIS A 286 14.64 9.98 13.68
N SER A 287 15.93 10.25 13.77
CA SER A 287 16.53 11.51 13.28
C SER A 287 16.34 11.77 11.78
N VAL A 288 16.34 10.74 10.91
CA VAL A 288 16.13 10.94 9.46
C VAL A 288 14.69 11.35 9.16
N GLU A 289 13.71 10.94 9.97
CA GLU A 289 12.32 11.41 9.81
C GLU A 289 12.15 12.90 10.15
N VAL A 290 13.11 13.53 10.85
CA VAL A 290 13.14 14.99 11.02
C VAL A 290 13.47 15.68 9.68
N VAL A 291 14.38 15.11 8.88
CA VAL A 291 14.62 15.58 7.50
C VAL A 291 13.39 15.38 6.62
N GLU A 292 12.70 14.24 6.75
CA GLU A 292 11.44 14.02 6.03
C GLU A 292 10.36 15.05 6.44
N ALA A 293 10.33 15.46 7.70
CA ALA A 293 9.37 16.47 8.16
C ALA A 293 9.63 17.84 7.50
N ALA A 294 10.89 18.28 7.45
CA ALA A 294 11.26 19.49 6.70
C ALA A 294 10.89 19.37 5.21
N ALA A 295 11.19 18.21 4.60
CA ALA A 295 10.88 17.92 3.20
C ALA A 295 9.35 17.91 2.93
N ALA A 296 8.56 17.34 3.84
CA ALA A 296 7.11 17.30 3.71
C ALA A 296 6.48 18.70 3.72
N GLN A 297 6.98 19.62 4.55
CA GLN A 297 6.52 21.01 4.58
C GLN A 297 6.76 21.70 3.23
N VAL A 298 7.94 21.52 2.64
CA VAL A 298 8.29 22.07 1.31
C VAL A 298 7.41 21.43 0.22
N ALA A 299 7.28 20.11 0.21
CA ALA A 299 6.48 19.40 -0.79
C ALA A 299 4.99 19.80 -0.75
N ILE A 300 4.43 20.05 0.43
CA ILE A 300 3.06 20.56 0.58
C ILE A 300 2.95 22.00 0.05
N ALA A 301 3.89 22.89 0.42
CA ALA A 301 3.90 24.28 -0.05
C ALA A 301 3.97 24.36 -1.59
N GLU A 302 4.72 23.46 -2.21
CA GLU A 302 4.86 23.37 -3.66
C GLU A 302 3.79 22.50 -4.34
N ARG A 303 2.83 21.96 -3.57
CA ARG A 303 1.72 21.10 -4.06
C ARG A 303 2.20 19.87 -4.84
N ARG A 304 3.29 19.27 -4.40
CA ARG A 304 3.83 18.01 -4.96
C ARG A 304 2.99 16.84 -4.44
N ILE A 305 1.96 16.45 -5.17
CA ILE A 305 1.01 15.41 -4.78
C ILE A 305 1.22 14.19 -5.66
N GLU A 306 1.19 12.99 -5.06
CA GLU A 306 1.41 11.73 -5.73
C GLU A 306 0.37 11.46 -6.82
N ALA A 307 0.84 10.97 -7.96
CA ALA A 307 0.01 10.43 -9.02
C ALA A 307 -0.44 9.00 -8.68
N ARG A 308 -1.62 8.61 -9.18
CA ARG A 308 -2.11 7.23 -9.10
C ARG A 308 -2.51 6.74 -10.48
N SER A 309 -2.10 5.53 -10.84
CA SER A 309 -2.44 4.89 -12.12
C SER A 309 -3.43 3.75 -11.93
N ALA A 310 -4.41 3.65 -12.81
CA ALA A 310 -5.37 2.56 -12.78
C ALA A 310 -4.71 1.23 -13.20
N PRO A 311 -5.09 0.09 -12.58
CA PRO A 311 -4.62 -1.22 -13.00
C PRO A 311 -4.96 -1.49 -14.46
N HIS A 312 -4.03 -2.09 -15.17
CA HIS A 312 -4.19 -2.43 -16.58
C HIS A 312 -4.60 -3.91 -16.73
N ARG A 313 -5.74 -4.17 -17.35
CA ARG A 313 -6.28 -5.50 -17.71
C ARG A 313 -6.23 -6.58 -16.61
N PRO A 314 -6.71 -6.38 -15.38
CA PRO A 314 -6.72 -7.45 -14.40
C PRO A 314 -7.73 -8.54 -14.78
N LEU A 315 -7.25 -9.65 -15.38
CA LEU A 315 -8.09 -10.72 -15.93
C LEU A 315 -8.91 -11.46 -14.88
N ASP A 316 -8.44 -11.54 -13.65
CA ASP A 316 -9.19 -12.09 -12.51
C ASP A 316 -10.48 -11.31 -12.22
N VAL A 317 -10.42 -9.97 -12.33
CA VAL A 317 -11.59 -9.10 -12.17
C VAL A 317 -12.53 -9.24 -13.37
N LEU A 318 -11.99 -9.34 -14.58
CA LEU A 318 -12.77 -9.60 -15.79
C LEU A 318 -13.55 -10.91 -15.69
N VAL A 319 -12.86 -11.99 -15.33
CA VAL A 319 -13.46 -13.33 -15.15
C VAL A 319 -14.58 -13.29 -14.09
N GLN A 320 -14.36 -12.57 -12.96
CA GLN A 320 -15.40 -12.37 -11.94
C GLN A 320 -16.61 -11.60 -12.53
N HIS A 321 -16.35 -10.57 -13.33
CA HIS A 321 -17.40 -9.78 -13.97
C HIS A 321 -18.23 -10.60 -14.96
N LEU A 322 -17.61 -11.42 -15.80
CA LEU A 322 -18.32 -12.30 -16.73
C LEU A 322 -19.34 -13.21 -16.03
N VAL A 323 -18.93 -13.85 -14.93
CA VAL A 323 -19.84 -14.69 -14.14
C VAL A 323 -20.95 -13.85 -13.48
N SER A 324 -20.63 -12.61 -13.03
CA SER A 324 -21.62 -11.69 -12.47
C SER A 324 -22.67 -11.29 -13.49
N MET A 325 -22.29 -11.03 -14.74
CA MET A 325 -23.20 -10.69 -15.84
C MET A 325 -24.03 -11.91 -16.29
N ALA A 326 -23.42 -13.10 -16.31
CA ALA A 326 -24.15 -14.35 -16.57
C ALA A 326 -25.26 -14.61 -15.53
N LEU A 327 -25.06 -14.20 -14.26
CA LEU A 327 -26.08 -14.25 -13.21
C LEU A 327 -27.14 -13.17 -13.35
N GLY A 328 -26.77 -11.99 -13.87
CA GLY A 328 -27.63 -10.81 -14.02
C GLY A 328 -28.59 -10.86 -15.22
N GLY A 329 -28.95 -12.07 -15.68
CA GLY A 329 -29.84 -12.26 -16.82
C GLY A 329 -29.14 -12.87 -18.03
N GLY A 330 -27.83 -13.07 -17.99
CA GLY A 330 -27.02 -13.57 -19.09
C GLY A 330 -26.43 -12.46 -19.97
N PHE A 331 -25.55 -12.87 -20.88
CA PHE A 331 -24.90 -11.95 -21.84
C PHE A 331 -24.61 -12.63 -23.18
N ARG A 332 -24.52 -11.84 -24.25
CA ARG A 332 -23.94 -12.23 -25.54
C ARG A 332 -22.49 -11.79 -25.56
N PRO A 333 -21.54 -12.67 -25.96
CA PRO A 333 -20.10 -12.37 -25.91
C PRO A 333 -19.72 -11.07 -26.64
N ASP A 334 -20.23 -10.85 -27.85
CA ASP A 334 -19.86 -9.68 -28.67
C ASP A 334 -20.36 -8.36 -28.05
N GLU A 335 -21.59 -8.35 -27.51
CA GLU A 335 -22.17 -7.20 -26.84
C GLU A 335 -21.41 -6.86 -25.56
N LEU A 336 -21.06 -7.89 -24.75
CA LEU A 336 -20.33 -7.70 -23.51
C LEU A 336 -18.87 -7.30 -23.76
N TYR A 337 -18.25 -7.79 -24.84
CA TYR A 337 -16.91 -7.37 -25.24
C TYR A 337 -16.84 -5.88 -25.53
N ALA A 338 -17.77 -5.39 -26.33
CA ALA A 338 -17.87 -3.96 -26.64
C ALA A 338 -18.11 -3.11 -25.38
N GLU A 339 -18.95 -3.60 -24.46
CA GLU A 339 -19.22 -2.95 -23.18
C GLU A 339 -17.99 -2.91 -22.27
N VAL A 340 -17.31 -4.02 -22.07
CA VAL A 340 -16.12 -4.13 -21.20
C VAL A 340 -15.01 -3.20 -21.67
N ARG A 341 -14.81 -3.04 -22.97
CA ARG A 341 -13.81 -2.11 -23.54
C ARG A 341 -14.12 -0.63 -23.31
N GLN A 342 -15.31 -0.28 -22.88
CA GLN A 342 -15.62 1.07 -22.41
C GLN A 342 -14.99 1.37 -21.04
N ALA A 343 -14.69 0.36 -20.24
CA ALA A 343 -13.92 0.54 -19.01
C ALA A 343 -12.45 0.83 -19.35
N TRP A 344 -11.90 1.90 -18.78
CA TRP A 344 -10.54 2.36 -19.08
C TRP A 344 -9.49 1.25 -18.93
N SER A 345 -9.61 0.44 -17.88
CA SER A 345 -8.70 -0.67 -17.61
C SER A 345 -8.69 -1.75 -18.69
N TYR A 346 -9.73 -1.83 -19.52
CA TYR A 346 -9.88 -2.83 -20.60
C TYR A 346 -9.98 -2.22 -22.00
N ARG A 347 -9.71 -0.93 -22.19
CA ARG A 347 -9.76 -0.28 -23.51
C ARG A 347 -8.85 -0.95 -24.56
N GLU A 348 -7.75 -1.54 -24.09
CA GLU A 348 -6.76 -2.28 -24.90
C GLU A 348 -6.90 -3.80 -24.77
N LEU A 349 -8.08 -4.29 -24.34
CA LEU A 349 -8.36 -5.71 -24.27
C LEU A 349 -8.39 -6.30 -25.69
N THR A 350 -7.53 -7.28 -25.96
CA THR A 350 -7.45 -7.95 -27.25
C THR A 350 -8.48 -9.06 -27.38
N ASP A 351 -8.81 -9.44 -28.60
CA ASP A 351 -9.68 -10.59 -28.87
C ASP A 351 -9.14 -11.88 -28.27
N GLU A 352 -7.82 -12.09 -28.29
CA GLU A 352 -7.17 -13.24 -27.69
C GLU A 352 -7.44 -13.33 -26.19
N HIS A 353 -7.23 -12.24 -25.46
CA HIS A 353 -7.52 -12.17 -24.03
C HIS A 353 -9.00 -12.37 -23.72
N TRP A 354 -9.87 -11.84 -24.59
CA TRP A 354 -11.31 -12.01 -24.45
C TRP A 354 -11.73 -13.47 -24.66
N GLN A 355 -11.25 -14.13 -25.71
CA GLN A 355 -11.53 -15.55 -25.97
C GLN A 355 -11.00 -16.44 -24.85
N TRP A 356 -9.80 -16.12 -24.34
CA TRP A 356 -9.28 -16.80 -23.17
C TRP A 356 -10.20 -16.65 -21.94
N ALA A 357 -10.69 -15.45 -21.65
CA ALA A 357 -11.57 -15.18 -20.51
C ALA A 357 -12.91 -15.94 -20.65
N LEU A 358 -13.48 -15.98 -21.85
CA LEU A 358 -14.68 -16.78 -22.15
C LEU A 358 -14.42 -18.28 -21.94
N ALA A 359 -13.34 -18.81 -22.49
CA ALA A 359 -12.96 -20.22 -22.31
C ALA A 359 -12.73 -20.54 -20.82
N PHE A 360 -12.09 -19.61 -20.07
CA PHE A 360 -11.82 -19.79 -18.66
C PHE A 360 -13.09 -19.85 -17.81
N VAL A 361 -14.10 -19.00 -18.04
CA VAL A 361 -15.37 -19.09 -17.31
C VAL A 361 -16.19 -20.31 -17.67
N ARG A 362 -16.01 -20.83 -18.90
CA ARG A 362 -16.70 -22.02 -19.41
C ARG A 362 -16.07 -23.33 -18.91
N HIS A 363 -14.74 -23.43 -18.86
CA HIS A 363 -14.01 -24.67 -18.60
C HIS A 363 -13.00 -24.60 -17.45
N GLY A 364 -12.71 -23.42 -16.90
CA GLY A 364 -11.72 -23.26 -15.83
C GLY A 364 -10.26 -23.27 -16.28
N GLY A 365 -9.99 -23.23 -17.59
CA GLY A 365 -8.68 -23.47 -18.21
C GLY A 365 -8.50 -24.93 -18.66
N HIS A 366 -7.46 -25.22 -19.46
CA HIS A 366 -7.24 -26.55 -20.06
C HIS A 366 -7.12 -27.66 -19.01
N SER A 367 -6.45 -27.42 -17.91
CA SER A 367 -6.22 -28.39 -16.83
C SER A 367 -7.44 -28.72 -15.98
N LEU A 368 -8.51 -27.90 -16.04
CA LEU A 368 -9.69 -28.06 -15.18
C LEU A 368 -10.97 -28.48 -15.95
N THR A 369 -10.88 -28.77 -17.24
CA THR A 369 -12.04 -29.12 -18.10
C THR A 369 -12.86 -30.30 -17.60
N ALA A 370 -12.22 -31.26 -16.92
CA ALA A 370 -12.87 -32.46 -16.37
C ALA A 370 -13.64 -32.18 -15.04
N TYR A 371 -13.53 -30.96 -14.49
CA TYR A 371 -14.12 -30.64 -13.18
C TYR A 371 -15.33 -29.70 -13.32
N PRO A 372 -16.58 -30.20 -13.14
CA PRO A 372 -17.81 -29.41 -13.32
C PRO A 372 -17.90 -28.17 -12.40
N ASP A 373 -17.19 -28.16 -11.30
CA ASP A 373 -17.16 -27.02 -10.35
C ASP A 373 -16.58 -25.75 -10.95
N TYR A 374 -15.78 -25.86 -12.05
CA TYR A 374 -15.16 -24.74 -12.74
C TYR A 374 -15.86 -24.38 -14.07
N GLN A 375 -16.88 -25.14 -14.46
CA GLN A 375 -17.80 -24.82 -15.56
C GLN A 375 -18.86 -23.84 -15.02
N ARG A 376 -18.53 -22.55 -15.06
CA ARG A 376 -19.32 -21.53 -14.33
C ARG A 376 -20.35 -20.83 -15.20
N VAL A 377 -20.12 -20.80 -16.51
CA VAL A 377 -20.99 -20.15 -17.47
C VAL A 377 -21.10 -21.00 -18.73
N GLU A 378 -22.31 -21.16 -19.24
CA GLU A 378 -22.60 -21.91 -20.45
C GLU A 378 -23.57 -21.16 -21.37
N PRO A 379 -23.41 -21.24 -22.68
CA PRO A 379 -24.41 -20.73 -23.63
C PRO A 379 -25.67 -21.59 -23.59
N ASP A 380 -26.84 -20.95 -23.56
CA ASP A 380 -28.11 -21.64 -23.80
C ASP A 380 -28.37 -21.81 -25.31
N GLU A 381 -29.52 -22.41 -25.68
CA GLU A 381 -29.92 -22.67 -27.05
C GLU A 381 -30.03 -21.41 -27.93
N THR A 382 -30.18 -20.24 -27.30
CA THR A 382 -30.24 -18.92 -27.96
C THR A 382 -28.88 -18.25 -28.12
N GLY A 383 -27.81 -18.90 -27.65
CA GLY A 383 -26.45 -18.34 -27.57
C GLY A 383 -26.26 -17.33 -26.46
N LEU A 384 -27.17 -17.22 -25.48
CA LEU A 384 -27.05 -16.38 -24.30
C LEU A 384 -26.29 -17.14 -23.21
N TRP A 385 -25.21 -16.54 -22.74
CA TRP A 385 -24.33 -17.12 -21.71
C TRP A 385 -24.91 -16.91 -20.31
N LYS A 386 -25.16 -18.01 -19.60
CA LYS A 386 -25.80 -18.03 -18.27
C LYS A 386 -25.05 -18.93 -17.28
N VAL A 387 -25.28 -18.73 -15.98
CA VAL A 387 -24.78 -19.64 -14.96
C VAL A 387 -25.66 -20.89 -14.91
N PRO A 388 -25.09 -22.12 -15.03
CA PRO A 388 -25.85 -23.35 -15.22
C PRO A 388 -26.60 -23.82 -13.97
N CYS A 389 -26.11 -23.53 -12.78
CA CYS A 389 -26.72 -24.06 -11.57
C CYS A 389 -26.68 -23.13 -10.35
N ARG A 390 -27.63 -23.38 -9.41
CA ARG A 390 -27.78 -22.60 -8.16
C ARG A 390 -26.53 -22.64 -7.26
N ARG A 391 -25.79 -23.76 -7.26
CA ARG A 391 -24.56 -23.91 -6.44
C ARG A 391 -23.47 -22.95 -6.90
N VAL A 392 -23.22 -22.85 -8.19
CA VAL A 392 -22.27 -21.88 -8.77
C VAL A 392 -22.71 -20.45 -8.49
N ALA A 393 -24.00 -20.16 -8.69
CA ALA A 393 -24.59 -18.84 -8.37
C ALA A 393 -24.37 -18.40 -6.92
N LEU A 394 -24.61 -19.30 -5.97
CA LEU A 394 -24.42 -19.01 -4.53
C LEU A 394 -22.94 -18.77 -4.21
N ARG A 395 -22.05 -19.68 -4.64
CA ARG A 395 -20.60 -19.56 -4.46
C ARG A 395 -20.07 -18.24 -5.02
N HIS A 396 -20.49 -17.89 -6.22
CA HIS A 396 -20.04 -16.65 -6.86
C HIS A 396 -20.49 -15.41 -6.07
N ARG A 397 -21.79 -15.31 -5.71
CA ARG A 397 -22.29 -14.18 -4.92
C ARG A 397 -21.60 -14.00 -3.58
N MET A 398 -21.14 -15.11 -2.97
CA MET A 398 -20.38 -15.07 -1.72
C MET A 398 -18.90 -14.68 -1.91
N SER A 399 -18.40 -14.73 -3.14
CA SER A 399 -16.99 -14.47 -3.49
C SER A 399 -16.79 -13.16 -4.26
N ILE A 400 -17.87 -12.41 -4.53
CA ILE A 400 -17.79 -11.13 -5.24
C ILE A 400 -16.97 -10.13 -4.44
N GLY A 401 -16.04 -9.48 -5.13
CA GLY A 401 -15.16 -8.44 -4.62
C GLY A 401 -13.70 -8.76 -4.83
N THR A 402 -12.88 -7.73 -4.67
CA THR A 402 -11.44 -7.78 -4.92
C THR A 402 -10.61 -7.60 -3.65
N ILE A 403 -11.26 -7.48 -2.48
CA ILE A 403 -10.58 -7.41 -1.19
C ILE A 403 -10.32 -8.84 -0.69
N VAL A 404 -9.07 -9.25 -0.79
CA VAL A 404 -8.60 -10.53 -0.26
C VAL A 404 -7.85 -10.26 1.04
N SER A 405 -8.49 -10.53 2.18
CA SER A 405 -7.83 -10.45 3.49
C SER A 405 -7.06 -11.72 3.81
N ASP A 406 -5.96 -11.58 4.56
CA ASP A 406 -5.34 -12.73 5.22
C ASP A 406 -6.33 -13.39 6.17
N ALA A 407 -6.18 -14.70 6.36
CA ALA A 407 -7.07 -15.40 7.28
C ALA A 407 -6.84 -14.88 8.70
N SER A 408 -7.90 -14.50 9.33
CA SER A 408 -7.93 -13.96 10.69
C SER A 408 -8.82 -14.80 11.59
N LEU A 409 -8.40 -14.95 12.84
CA LEU A 409 -9.21 -15.54 13.88
C LEU A 409 -10.04 -14.46 14.57
N THR A 410 -11.25 -14.79 14.94
CA THR A 410 -12.05 -13.94 15.82
C THR A 410 -11.51 -14.04 17.26
N VAL A 411 -11.28 -12.92 17.91
CA VAL A 411 -10.88 -12.86 19.33
C VAL A 411 -12.14 -12.72 20.17
N LYS A 412 -12.38 -13.67 21.09
CA LYS A 412 -13.53 -13.67 21.99
C LYS A 412 -13.12 -13.93 23.44
N PHE A 413 -13.77 -13.26 24.37
CA PHE A 413 -13.61 -13.64 25.77
C PHE A 413 -14.09 -15.08 26.02
N TRP A 414 -13.33 -15.81 26.82
CA TRP A 414 -13.74 -17.11 27.32
C TRP A 414 -14.88 -16.95 28.35
N ALA A 415 -16.01 -17.60 28.10
CA ALA A 415 -17.13 -17.66 29.05
C ALA A 415 -17.56 -19.11 29.20
N LYS A 416 -17.82 -19.52 30.43
CA LYS A 416 -18.48 -20.82 30.72
C LYS A 416 -19.89 -20.75 30.12
N GLY A 417 -20.11 -21.40 28.97
CA GLY A 417 -21.40 -21.37 28.26
C GLY A 417 -21.35 -20.90 26.80
N GLY A 418 -20.19 -20.57 26.26
CA GLY A 418 -19.94 -20.56 24.82
C GLY A 418 -20.10 -19.25 24.06
N SER A 419 -20.70 -18.16 24.57
CA SER A 419 -20.92 -16.93 23.83
C SER A 419 -20.22 -15.70 24.47
N GLY A 420 -18.91 -15.72 24.54
CA GLY A 420 -18.14 -14.54 24.97
C GLY A 420 -18.24 -13.38 23.97
N ARG A 421 -18.15 -12.12 24.47
CA ARG A 421 -18.15 -10.92 23.63
C ARG A 421 -16.97 -10.94 22.66
N SER A 422 -17.24 -10.66 21.39
CA SER A 422 -16.19 -10.49 20.37
C SER A 422 -15.43 -9.18 20.61
N LEU A 423 -14.10 -9.24 20.52
CA LEU A 423 -13.21 -8.08 20.63
C LEU A 423 -12.73 -7.59 19.26
N GLY A 424 -12.77 -8.47 18.25
CA GLY A 424 -12.29 -8.16 16.91
C GLY A 424 -11.67 -9.37 16.22
N SER A 425 -10.72 -9.12 15.33
CA SER A 425 -10.01 -10.16 14.57
C SER A 425 -8.50 -9.97 14.62
N ILE A 426 -7.76 -11.08 14.65
CA ILE A 426 -6.31 -11.12 14.69
C ILE A 426 -5.77 -12.10 13.65
N GLU A 427 -4.62 -11.84 13.07
CA GLU A 427 -4.03 -12.73 12.06
C GLU A 427 -3.68 -14.11 12.63
N GLU A 428 -4.02 -15.14 11.87
CA GLU A 428 -3.74 -16.55 12.21
C GLU A 428 -2.26 -16.77 12.47
N GLY A 429 -1.37 -16.18 11.65
CA GLY A 429 0.07 -16.32 11.76
C GLY A 429 0.67 -15.77 13.07
N PHE A 430 0.02 -14.81 13.73
CA PHE A 430 0.44 -14.34 15.04
C PHE A 430 0.02 -15.32 16.14
N ILE A 431 -1.25 -15.70 16.16
CA ILE A 431 -1.82 -16.62 17.18
C ILE A 431 -1.14 -17.99 17.11
N ALA A 432 -0.78 -18.47 15.92
CA ALA A 432 -0.11 -19.75 15.73
C ALA A 432 1.27 -19.85 16.42
N ARG A 433 1.86 -18.72 16.81
CA ARG A 433 3.15 -18.65 17.55
C ARG A 433 2.97 -18.61 19.05
N LEU A 434 1.74 -18.40 19.54
CA LEU A 434 1.41 -18.32 20.95
C LEU A 434 0.98 -19.71 21.46
N ARG A 435 1.24 -19.94 22.72
CA ARG A 435 0.75 -21.09 23.47
C ARG A 435 -0.37 -20.68 24.43
N PRO A 436 -1.29 -21.56 24.79
CA PRO A 436 -2.22 -21.29 25.88
C PRO A 436 -1.42 -20.84 27.14
N GLY A 437 -1.88 -19.75 27.77
CA GLY A 437 -1.20 -19.09 28.88
C GLY A 437 -0.32 -17.91 28.47
N ASP A 438 0.01 -17.74 27.16
CA ASP A 438 0.80 -16.60 26.72
C ASP A 438 -0.05 -15.31 26.70
N ASN A 439 0.57 -14.21 27.14
CA ASN A 439 -0.05 -12.91 27.19
C ASN A 439 0.23 -12.09 25.92
N PHE A 440 -0.78 -11.38 25.46
CA PHE A 440 -0.63 -10.45 24.31
C PHE A 440 -1.54 -9.23 24.46
N LEU A 441 -1.13 -8.14 23.78
CA LEU A 441 -1.88 -6.88 23.77
C LEU A 441 -2.85 -6.85 22.60
N PHE A 442 -4.14 -6.56 22.84
CA PHE A 442 -5.13 -6.42 21.78
C PHE A 442 -6.30 -5.54 22.19
N GLY A 443 -6.63 -4.54 21.35
CA GLY A 443 -7.70 -3.59 21.62
C GLY A 443 -7.44 -2.76 22.88
N GLY A 444 -6.19 -2.41 23.14
CA GLY A 444 -5.77 -1.69 24.35
C GLY A 444 -5.87 -2.52 25.63
N ARG A 445 -5.92 -3.83 25.55
CA ARG A 445 -6.10 -4.73 26.69
C ARG A 445 -5.04 -5.81 26.72
N LEU A 446 -4.57 -6.12 27.93
CA LEU A 446 -3.71 -7.27 28.16
C LEU A 446 -4.58 -8.52 28.27
N LEU A 447 -4.37 -9.46 27.36
CA LEU A 447 -5.14 -10.70 27.23
C LEU A 447 -4.21 -11.90 27.35
N GLU A 448 -4.74 -12.98 27.91
CA GLU A 448 -4.11 -14.30 27.95
C GLU A 448 -4.82 -15.23 26.98
N LEU A 449 -4.07 -15.95 26.14
CA LEU A 449 -4.63 -16.95 25.25
C LEU A 449 -5.05 -18.19 26.03
N VAL A 450 -6.35 -18.50 26.03
CA VAL A 450 -6.88 -19.71 26.68
C VAL A 450 -6.82 -20.90 25.73
N ARG A 451 -7.39 -20.76 24.52
CA ARG A 451 -7.38 -21.81 23.49
C ARG A 451 -7.75 -21.24 22.11
N VAL A 452 -7.46 -22.01 21.08
CA VAL A 452 -7.92 -21.74 19.71
C VAL A 452 -8.82 -22.86 19.24
N GLU A 453 -10.00 -22.51 18.75
CA GLU A 453 -11.00 -23.47 18.26
C GLU A 453 -11.87 -22.84 17.17
N ASN A 454 -12.10 -23.55 16.05
CA ASN A 454 -12.99 -23.12 14.95
C ASN A 454 -12.75 -21.66 14.49
N MET A 455 -11.50 -21.32 14.15
CA MET A 455 -11.09 -19.96 13.76
C MET A 455 -11.43 -18.88 14.80
N THR A 456 -11.46 -19.25 16.06
CA THR A 456 -11.69 -18.36 17.20
C THR A 456 -10.56 -18.52 18.23
N ALA A 457 -9.93 -17.41 18.61
CA ALA A 457 -9.02 -17.33 19.74
C ALA A 457 -9.81 -16.92 20.99
N TYR A 458 -9.96 -17.84 21.93
CA TYR A 458 -10.58 -17.56 23.22
C TYR A 458 -9.55 -17.00 24.19
N VAL A 459 -9.90 -15.91 24.84
CA VAL A 459 -8.98 -15.16 25.72
C VAL A 459 -9.60 -14.84 27.06
N SER A 460 -8.76 -14.69 28.08
CA SER A 460 -9.09 -14.12 29.39
C SER A 460 -8.37 -12.80 29.62
N ARG A 461 -8.75 -12.04 30.64
CA ARG A 461 -7.97 -10.86 31.08
C ARG A 461 -6.69 -11.35 31.76
N ALA A 462 -5.58 -10.75 31.41
CA ALA A 462 -4.28 -11.02 32.03
C ALA A 462 -3.85 -9.89 32.97
N THR A 463 -3.05 -10.23 33.98
CA THR A 463 -2.52 -9.29 34.99
C THR A 463 -0.99 -9.17 34.95
N GLY A 464 -0.33 -9.83 33.99
CA GLY A 464 1.13 -9.86 33.88
C GLY A 464 1.71 -8.59 33.25
N LYS A 465 3.03 -8.36 33.45
CA LYS A 465 3.76 -7.19 32.88
C LYS A 465 4.36 -7.46 31.50
N LYS A 466 4.54 -8.71 31.06
CA LYS A 466 5.10 -9.07 29.76
C LYS A 466 4.00 -9.52 28.81
N ALA A 467 3.89 -8.87 27.66
CA ALA A 467 2.94 -9.21 26.62
C ALA A 467 3.59 -9.19 25.25
N ALA A 468 3.21 -10.15 24.40
CA ALA A 468 3.53 -10.08 22.99
C ALA A 468 2.63 -9.02 22.31
N VAL A 469 3.22 -8.20 21.46
CA VAL A 469 2.44 -7.26 20.63
C VAL A 469 2.13 -7.95 19.30
N PRO A 470 0.85 -8.00 18.88
CA PRO A 470 0.49 -8.59 17.60
C PRO A 470 1.24 -7.91 16.45
N ARG A 471 1.73 -8.73 15.53
CA ARG A 471 2.27 -8.27 14.26
C ARG A 471 1.25 -8.58 13.19
N TRP A 472 0.87 -7.58 12.43
CA TRP A 472 0.04 -7.74 11.24
C TRP A 472 0.93 -7.68 10.01
N ASN A 473 0.75 -8.61 9.09
CA ASN A 473 1.46 -8.69 7.81
C ASN A 473 0.89 -7.66 6.82
N GLY A 474 0.76 -6.41 7.23
CA GLY A 474 0.45 -5.32 6.34
C GLY A 474 1.69 -4.94 5.52
N GLY A 475 1.55 -4.69 4.22
CA GLY A 475 2.64 -4.16 3.42
C GLY A 475 3.18 -2.87 4.04
N ARG A 476 4.50 -2.76 4.18
CA ARG A 476 5.14 -1.50 4.59
C ARG A 476 5.05 -0.55 3.41
N MET A 477 4.28 0.52 3.52
CA MET A 477 4.22 1.53 2.46
C MET A 477 5.61 2.12 2.21
N PRO A 478 6.04 2.17 0.94
CA PRO A 478 7.28 2.85 0.57
C PRO A 478 7.13 4.37 0.68
N LEU A 479 8.25 5.06 0.81
CA LEU A 479 8.31 6.49 0.66
C LEU A 479 7.93 6.88 -0.78
N SER A 480 7.05 7.89 -0.95
CA SER A 480 6.67 8.38 -2.27
C SER A 480 7.83 9.06 -2.99
N SER A 481 7.76 9.15 -4.33
CA SER A 481 8.79 9.84 -5.12
C SER A 481 8.85 11.32 -4.78
N GLU A 482 7.71 11.96 -4.62
CA GLU A 482 7.56 13.38 -4.35
C GLU A 482 8.20 13.77 -3.00
N LEU A 483 7.96 12.96 -1.97
CA LEU A 483 8.56 13.18 -0.66
C LEU A 483 10.04 12.81 -0.65
N ALA A 484 10.44 11.73 -1.32
CA ALA A 484 11.84 11.31 -1.46
C ALA A 484 12.70 12.36 -2.19
N ASP A 485 12.18 12.92 -3.27
CA ASP A 485 12.86 13.98 -4.01
C ASP A 485 13.02 15.25 -3.15
N ALA A 486 12.01 15.61 -2.37
CA ALA A 486 12.11 16.71 -1.42
C ALA A 486 13.13 16.44 -0.30
N VAL A 487 13.26 15.18 0.18
CA VAL A 487 14.31 14.81 1.15
C VAL A 487 15.70 15.00 0.54
N VAL A 488 15.92 14.55 -0.70
CA VAL A 488 17.20 14.73 -1.40
C VAL A 488 17.52 16.21 -1.60
N GLU A 489 16.51 17.06 -1.82
CA GLU A 489 16.69 18.52 -1.89
C GLU A 489 17.18 19.11 -0.56
N GLN A 490 16.60 18.69 0.56
CA GLN A 490 17.04 19.11 1.90
C GLN A 490 18.49 18.67 2.18
N LEU A 491 18.85 17.41 1.83
CA LEU A 491 20.20 16.91 1.97
C LEU A 491 21.18 17.65 1.03
N GLY A 492 20.77 17.97 -0.20
CA GLY A 492 21.56 18.78 -1.13
C GLY A 492 21.74 20.24 -0.69
N ALA A 493 20.81 20.83 0.05
CA ALA A 493 20.97 22.11 0.71
C ALA A 493 21.98 22.00 1.88
N ALA A 494 21.84 20.97 2.71
CA ALA A 494 22.76 20.70 3.81
C ALA A 494 24.20 20.44 3.36
N SER A 495 24.43 19.80 2.19
CA SER A 495 25.77 19.61 1.61
C SER A 495 26.46 20.95 1.23
N ARG A 496 25.68 22.02 1.13
CA ARG A 496 26.16 23.40 0.94
C ARG A 496 26.10 24.23 2.23
N GLU A 497 26.02 23.53 3.37
CA GLU A 497 25.92 24.12 4.72
C GLU A 497 24.68 25.00 4.93
N GLN A 498 23.60 24.75 4.22
CA GLN A 498 22.34 25.49 4.29
C GLN A 498 21.33 24.75 5.18
N PHE A 499 21.31 25.08 6.47
CA PHE A 499 20.38 24.54 7.46
C PHE A 499 19.30 25.59 7.81
N THR A 500 18.36 25.80 6.89
CA THR A 500 17.44 26.95 6.95
C THR A 500 16.27 26.75 7.91
N THR A 501 15.73 25.52 8.05
CA THR A 501 14.58 25.24 8.90
C THR A 501 15.00 24.77 10.30
N PRO A 502 14.12 24.89 11.32
CA PRO A 502 14.41 24.36 12.67
C PRO A 502 14.75 22.86 12.65
N GLU A 503 14.05 22.07 11.85
CA GLU A 503 14.29 20.63 11.66
C GLU A 503 15.71 20.38 11.16
N MET A 504 16.13 21.10 10.11
CA MET A 504 17.46 20.92 9.49
C MET A 504 18.58 21.35 10.43
N ARG A 505 18.38 22.41 11.23
CA ARG A 505 19.35 22.83 12.28
C ARG A 505 19.47 21.77 13.36
N LEU A 506 18.35 21.14 13.72
CA LEU A 506 18.34 20.10 14.74
C LEU A 506 19.13 18.86 14.30
N VAL A 507 19.01 18.44 13.04
CA VAL A 507 19.71 17.26 12.48
C VAL A 507 21.14 17.58 12.02
N GLU A 508 21.59 18.83 12.05
CA GLU A 508 22.93 19.24 11.65
C GLU A 508 24.05 18.37 12.26
N PRO A 509 24.05 18.00 13.57
CA PRO A 509 25.10 17.16 14.13
C PRO A 509 25.21 15.77 13.49
N LEU A 510 24.08 15.18 13.08
CA LEU A 510 24.05 13.92 12.34
C LEU A 510 24.63 14.11 10.92
N LEU A 511 24.15 15.14 10.22
CA LEU A 511 24.54 15.41 8.83
C LEU A 511 26.01 15.82 8.72
N ARG A 512 26.56 16.52 9.73
CA ARG A 512 28.00 16.80 9.79
C ARG A 512 28.83 15.55 9.94
N VAL A 513 28.46 14.61 10.83
CA VAL A 513 29.15 13.31 10.92
C VAL A 513 29.09 12.55 9.59
N GLN A 514 27.95 12.59 8.91
CA GLN A 514 27.81 11.99 7.58
C GLN A 514 28.76 12.61 6.56
N MET A 515 28.86 13.96 6.53
CA MET A 515 29.76 14.69 5.62
C MET A 515 31.23 14.48 5.97
N ASP A 516 31.55 14.39 7.27
CA ASP A 516 32.93 14.18 7.73
C ASP A 516 33.43 12.76 7.39
N TRP A 517 32.55 11.76 7.44
CA TRP A 517 32.92 10.37 7.22
C TRP A 517 32.70 9.91 5.77
N SER A 518 31.87 10.63 5.02
CA SER A 518 31.48 10.31 3.65
C SER A 518 31.00 11.57 2.91
N ALA A 519 29.76 11.54 2.39
CA ALA A 519 29.12 12.67 1.73
C ALA A 519 27.59 12.63 1.97
N LEU A 520 26.89 13.67 1.50
CA LEU A 520 25.43 13.67 1.42
C LEU A 520 24.97 13.44 -0.04
N PRO A 521 23.95 12.59 -0.27
CA PRO A 521 23.36 12.42 -1.60
C PRO A 521 22.68 13.69 -2.08
N THR A 522 22.78 13.96 -3.39
CA THR A 522 22.18 15.13 -4.04
C THR A 522 21.38 14.72 -5.27
N LYS A 523 20.70 15.68 -5.91
CA LYS A 523 20.01 15.41 -7.18
C LYS A 523 20.93 14.99 -8.30
N THR A 524 22.19 15.41 -8.27
CA THR A 524 23.19 15.19 -9.33
C THR A 524 24.17 14.07 -9.02
N THR A 525 24.20 13.59 -7.77
CA THR A 525 25.12 12.54 -7.33
C THR A 525 24.36 11.33 -6.77
N LEU A 526 24.83 10.12 -7.11
CA LEU A 526 24.47 8.89 -6.42
C LEU A 526 25.60 8.57 -5.44
N LEU A 527 25.29 8.63 -4.15
CA LEU A 527 26.25 8.26 -3.12
C LEU A 527 26.32 6.73 -2.98
N ALA A 528 27.55 6.22 -3.00
CA ALA A 528 27.90 4.85 -2.69
C ALA A 528 28.94 4.83 -1.57
N GLU A 529 28.74 3.99 -0.56
CA GLU A 529 29.72 3.78 0.50
C GLU A 529 30.17 2.31 0.51
N VAL A 530 31.46 2.09 0.52
CA VAL A 530 32.06 0.75 0.59
C VAL A 530 32.78 0.57 1.91
N MET A 531 32.55 -0.56 2.57
CA MET A 531 33.10 -0.84 3.89
C MET A 531 33.52 -2.30 4.02
N LYS A 532 34.65 -2.54 4.69
CA LYS A 532 35.05 -3.88 5.14
C LYS A 532 34.79 -4.02 6.64
N SER A 533 34.08 -5.07 7.04
CA SER A 533 33.86 -5.41 8.44
C SER A 533 34.24 -6.87 8.73
N ARG A 534 34.01 -7.32 9.97
CA ARG A 534 34.14 -8.74 10.33
C ARG A 534 33.09 -9.63 9.65
N GLU A 535 32.00 -9.06 9.16
CA GLU A 535 30.89 -9.77 8.50
C GLU A 535 31.13 -9.90 6.99
N GLY A 536 32.04 -9.11 6.42
CA GLY A 536 32.37 -9.14 5.00
C GLY A 536 32.57 -7.76 4.38
N TRP A 537 32.32 -7.68 3.07
CA TRP A 537 32.45 -6.50 2.23
C TRP A 537 31.06 -5.92 1.95
N HIS A 538 30.84 -4.67 2.38
CA HIS A 538 29.57 -3.97 2.27
C HIS A 538 29.60 -2.95 1.13
N LEU A 539 28.51 -2.86 0.41
CA LEU A 539 28.16 -1.74 -0.44
C LEU A 539 26.84 -1.15 0.03
N PHE A 540 26.83 0.13 0.36
CA PHE A 540 25.62 0.89 0.64
C PHE A 540 25.38 1.85 -0.53
N LEU A 541 24.14 1.89 -1.04
CA LEU A 541 23.72 2.81 -2.09
C LEU A 541 22.47 3.56 -1.64
N TYR A 542 22.41 4.88 -1.95
CA TYR A 542 21.35 5.77 -1.48
C TYR A 542 20.59 6.44 -2.63
N PRO A 543 19.76 5.69 -3.38
CA PRO A 543 18.96 6.23 -4.47
C PRO A 543 17.80 7.12 -4.01
N PHE A 544 17.32 6.97 -2.80
CA PHE A 544 16.12 7.62 -2.26
C PHE A 544 14.90 7.38 -3.14
N ALA A 545 14.59 6.12 -3.40
CA ALA A 545 13.48 5.72 -4.28
C ALA A 545 12.39 4.89 -3.59
N GLY A 546 12.48 4.73 -2.26
CA GLY A 546 11.57 3.91 -1.49
C GLY A 546 11.92 2.41 -1.51
N ARG A 547 11.53 1.71 -0.47
CA ARG A 547 11.98 0.33 -0.18
C ARG A 547 11.65 -0.71 -1.24
N HIS A 548 10.53 -0.57 -1.96
CA HIS A 548 10.15 -1.51 -3.01
C HIS A 548 11.11 -1.41 -4.21
N VAL A 549 11.39 -0.19 -4.65
CA VAL A 549 12.39 0.08 -5.69
C VAL A 549 13.78 -0.36 -5.25
N HIS A 550 14.15 -0.09 -3.99
CA HIS A 550 15.45 -0.51 -3.46
C HIS A 550 15.59 -2.02 -3.41
N LEU A 551 14.53 -2.77 -3.09
CA LEU A 551 14.56 -4.24 -3.14
C LEU A 551 14.77 -4.75 -4.57
N GLY A 552 14.02 -4.20 -5.53
CA GLY A 552 14.17 -4.52 -6.94
C GLY A 552 15.57 -4.20 -7.46
N LEU A 553 16.08 -3.00 -7.14
CA LEU A 553 17.41 -2.55 -7.57
C LEU A 553 18.54 -3.40 -6.94
N ALA A 554 18.48 -3.65 -5.63
CA ALA A 554 19.46 -4.47 -4.93
C ALA A 554 19.52 -5.90 -5.48
N SER A 555 18.36 -6.51 -5.74
CA SER A 555 18.26 -7.84 -6.31
C SER A 555 18.78 -7.88 -7.75
N LEU A 556 18.44 -6.87 -8.56
CA LEU A 556 18.93 -6.72 -9.93
C LEU A 556 20.46 -6.63 -9.98
N LEU A 557 21.05 -5.77 -9.15
CA LEU A 557 22.51 -5.60 -9.11
C LEU A 557 23.21 -6.88 -8.63
N ALA A 558 22.71 -7.49 -7.57
CA ALA A 558 23.23 -8.76 -7.05
C ALA A 558 23.21 -9.86 -8.11
N TRP A 559 22.12 -9.96 -8.87
CA TRP A 559 21.95 -10.95 -9.94
C TRP A 559 22.93 -10.67 -11.11
N ARG A 560 23.00 -9.42 -11.61
CA ARG A 560 23.90 -9.04 -12.70
C ARG A 560 25.36 -9.32 -12.36
N MET A 561 25.77 -9.04 -11.12
CA MET A 561 27.10 -9.37 -10.63
C MET A 561 27.30 -10.88 -10.55
N GLY A 562 26.30 -11.62 -10.03
CA GLY A 562 26.34 -13.08 -9.92
C GLY A 562 26.43 -13.82 -11.26
N GLN A 563 25.91 -13.23 -12.35
CA GLN A 563 26.05 -13.79 -13.70
C GLN A 563 27.49 -13.74 -14.24
N ARG A 564 28.26 -12.74 -13.81
CA ARG A 564 29.64 -12.56 -14.27
C ARG A 564 30.68 -13.25 -13.38
N GLN A 565 30.38 -13.36 -12.08
CA GLN A 565 31.22 -13.98 -11.08
C GLN A 565 30.35 -14.65 -10.00
N PRO A 566 30.68 -15.85 -9.50
CA PRO A 566 29.89 -16.52 -8.46
C PRO A 566 29.99 -15.77 -7.13
N LEU A 567 29.07 -14.81 -6.93
CA LEU A 567 28.93 -13.97 -5.75
C LEU A 567 27.55 -14.17 -5.13
N THR A 568 27.51 -14.19 -3.81
CA THR A 568 26.27 -14.22 -3.03
C THR A 568 26.20 -13.02 -2.12
N PHE A 569 25.01 -12.44 -2.01
CA PHE A 569 24.79 -11.23 -1.23
C PHE A 569 23.66 -11.39 -0.23
N SER A 570 23.86 -10.88 0.98
CA SER A 570 22.76 -10.54 1.88
C SER A 570 22.29 -9.13 1.55
N ILE A 571 20.97 -8.94 1.45
CA ILE A 571 20.35 -7.68 1.07
C ILE A 571 19.60 -7.10 2.27
N ALA A 572 19.83 -5.82 2.58
CA ALA A 572 18.97 -5.06 3.49
C ALA A 572 18.49 -3.79 2.81
N VAL A 573 17.23 -3.41 3.03
CA VAL A 573 16.61 -2.25 2.38
C VAL A 573 15.82 -1.39 3.37
N ASN A 574 15.88 -0.07 3.17
CA ASN A 574 14.97 0.88 3.80
C ASN A 574 14.44 1.87 2.74
N ASP A 575 13.75 2.93 3.16
CA ASP A 575 13.18 3.89 2.21
C ASP A 575 14.22 4.85 1.60
N TYR A 576 15.45 4.88 2.11
CA TYR A 576 16.52 5.81 1.71
C TYR A 576 17.58 5.14 0.85
N GLY A 577 17.83 3.85 1.06
CA GLY A 577 18.87 3.10 0.37
C GLY A 577 18.81 1.61 0.62
N PHE A 578 19.89 0.92 0.22
CA PHE A 578 20.06 -0.51 0.44
C PHE A 578 21.52 -0.90 0.68
N GLU A 579 21.70 -2.06 1.29
CA GLU A 579 22.98 -2.71 1.54
C GLU A 579 23.10 -4.00 0.72
N LEU A 580 24.24 -4.20 0.06
CA LEU A 580 24.70 -5.50 -0.42
C LEU A 580 25.90 -5.93 0.43
N LEU A 581 25.78 -7.07 1.12
CA LEU A 581 26.86 -7.65 1.92
C LEU A 581 27.32 -8.96 1.30
N SER A 582 28.60 -9.05 0.95
CA SER A 582 29.25 -10.28 0.53
C SER A 582 30.18 -10.80 1.62
N ALA A 583 30.13 -12.12 1.89
CA ALA A 583 31.09 -12.78 2.78
C ALA A 583 32.48 -12.92 2.12
N THR A 584 32.52 -12.95 0.78
CA THR A 584 33.75 -13.02 -0.02
C THR A 584 34.17 -11.62 -0.48
N GLU A 585 35.45 -11.45 -0.79
CA GLU A 585 35.99 -10.18 -1.28
C GLU A 585 35.34 -9.74 -2.59
N VAL A 586 34.96 -8.48 -2.64
CA VAL A 586 34.38 -7.85 -3.83
C VAL A 586 35.10 -6.53 -4.09
N ASP A 587 35.65 -6.38 -5.27
CA ASP A 587 36.15 -5.09 -5.76
C ASP A 587 34.96 -4.25 -6.25
N TRP A 588 34.34 -3.51 -5.34
CA TRP A 588 33.16 -2.70 -5.64
C TRP A 588 33.41 -1.65 -6.72
N LEU A 589 34.63 -1.11 -6.82
CA LEU A 589 34.96 -0.10 -7.81
C LEU A 589 34.96 -0.67 -9.24
N HIS A 590 35.38 -1.90 -9.38
CA HIS A 590 35.31 -2.63 -10.66
C HIS A 590 33.84 -2.85 -11.11
N TRP A 591 32.94 -3.13 -10.14
CA TRP A 591 31.56 -3.46 -10.45
C TRP A 591 30.65 -2.24 -10.64
N LEU A 592 30.93 -1.10 -10.01
CA LEU A 592 30.07 0.08 -10.04
C LEU A 592 30.23 0.86 -11.36
N THR A 593 29.88 0.20 -12.46
CA THR A 593 29.93 0.77 -13.82
C THR A 593 28.54 1.19 -14.31
N PRO A 594 28.43 2.07 -15.32
CA PRO A 594 27.15 2.46 -15.91
C PRO A 594 26.30 1.28 -16.41
N GLU A 595 26.95 0.24 -16.93
CA GLU A 595 26.28 -0.96 -17.46
C GLU A 595 25.53 -1.72 -16.38
N LEU A 596 26.01 -1.68 -15.13
CA LEU A 596 25.34 -2.32 -13.99
C LEU A 596 23.94 -1.71 -13.77
N PHE A 597 23.77 -0.42 -14.07
CA PHE A 597 22.51 0.32 -13.94
C PHE A 597 21.74 0.43 -15.27
N SER A 598 22.05 -0.37 -16.28
CA SER A 598 21.36 -0.36 -17.57
C SER A 598 19.88 -0.76 -17.42
N GLU A 599 19.04 -0.15 -18.28
CA GLU A 599 17.63 -0.54 -18.43
C GLU A 599 17.46 -1.75 -19.38
N ASN A 600 18.51 -2.11 -20.12
CA ASN A 600 18.44 -3.23 -21.04
C ASN A 600 18.11 -4.51 -20.28
N ASP A 601 17.20 -5.29 -20.85
CA ASP A 601 16.74 -6.57 -20.29
C ASP A 601 16.17 -6.49 -18.85
N LEU A 602 15.74 -5.28 -18.42
CA LEU A 602 15.32 -5.02 -17.04
C LEU A 602 14.27 -6.05 -16.53
N LEU A 603 13.21 -6.30 -17.30
CA LEU A 603 12.13 -7.20 -16.88
C LEU A 603 12.64 -8.63 -16.73
N HIS A 604 13.44 -9.10 -17.69
CA HIS A 604 14.05 -10.42 -17.64
C HIS A 604 14.96 -10.55 -16.42
N ASP A 605 15.86 -9.58 -16.23
CA ASP A 605 16.84 -9.60 -15.14
C ASP A 605 16.18 -9.53 -13.77
N VAL A 606 15.13 -8.71 -13.61
CA VAL A 606 14.38 -8.60 -12.36
C VAL A 606 13.65 -9.91 -12.06
N LEU A 607 12.98 -10.51 -13.03
CA LEU A 607 12.31 -11.80 -12.84
C LEU A 607 13.30 -12.92 -12.50
N ALA A 608 14.48 -12.92 -13.11
CA ALA A 608 15.52 -13.89 -12.84
C ALA A 608 16.22 -13.65 -11.48
N SER A 609 16.37 -12.39 -11.05
CA SER A 609 17.05 -12.00 -9.82
C SER A 609 16.29 -12.36 -8.54
N LEU A 610 14.98 -12.38 -8.64
CA LEU A 610 14.11 -12.73 -7.54
C LEU A 610 13.67 -14.19 -7.69
N ASN A 611 13.29 -14.81 -6.58
CA ASN A 611 12.50 -16.02 -6.69
C ASN A 611 11.08 -15.65 -7.16
N ALA A 612 11.03 -15.13 -8.41
CA ALA A 612 9.82 -14.59 -9.04
C ALA A 612 8.66 -15.59 -8.98
N SER A 613 9.00 -16.88 -9.12
CA SER A 613 8.04 -17.97 -8.99
C SER A 613 7.38 -18.01 -7.60
N GLU A 614 8.12 -17.80 -6.52
CA GLU A 614 7.56 -17.81 -5.16
C GLU A 614 6.73 -16.54 -4.89
N LEU A 615 7.19 -15.38 -5.37
CA LEU A 615 6.43 -14.14 -5.27
C LEU A 615 5.14 -14.20 -6.10
N ALA A 616 5.22 -14.69 -7.33
CA ALA A 616 4.06 -14.92 -8.19
C ALA A 616 3.08 -15.92 -7.55
N ARG A 617 3.58 -17.00 -6.92
CA ARG A 617 2.76 -17.96 -6.18
C ARG A 617 2.01 -17.32 -5.00
N ARG A 618 2.65 -16.40 -4.28
CA ARG A 618 1.98 -15.62 -3.22
C ARG A 618 0.92 -14.70 -3.80
N ARG A 619 1.23 -14.01 -4.88
CA ARG A 619 0.31 -13.10 -5.56
C ARG A 619 -0.87 -13.84 -6.18
N PHE A 620 -0.61 -14.99 -6.77
CA PHE A 620 -1.61 -15.86 -7.35
C PHE A 620 -2.70 -16.28 -6.37
N ARG A 621 -2.44 -16.30 -5.06
CA ARG A 621 -3.47 -16.57 -4.04
C ARG A 621 -4.61 -15.56 -4.08
N GLU A 622 -4.30 -14.28 -4.26
CA GLU A 622 -5.32 -13.24 -4.40
C GLU A 622 -6.07 -13.40 -5.71
N ILE A 623 -5.33 -13.56 -6.81
CA ILE A 623 -5.87 -13.75 -8.16
C ILE A 623 -6.80 -14.97 -8.21
N ALA A 624 -6.38 -16.11 -7.67
CA ALA A 624 -7.18 -17.34 -7.64
C ALA A 624 -8.51 -17.19 -6.87
N ARG A 625 -8.52 -16.36 -5.81
CA ARG A 625 -9.75 -16.05 -5.07
C ARG A 625 -10.68 -15.13 -5.85
N ILE A 626 -10.16 -14.07 -6.44
CA ILE A 626 -10.94 -13.11 -7.24
C ILE A 626 -11.50 -13.81 -8.47
N ALA A 627 -10.67 -14.60 -9.16
CA ALA A 627 -11.07 -15.39 -10.33
C ALA A 627 -12.03 -16.55 -10.00
N GLY A 628 -12.31 -16.82 -8.72
CA GLY A 628 -13.26 -17.84 -8.29
C GLY A 628 -12.74 -19.28 -8.34
N LEU A 629 -11.42 -19.50 -8.42
CA LEU A 629 -10.78 -20.83 -8.33
C LEU A 629 -10.78 -21.36 -6.90
N VAL A 630 -10.61 -20.48 -5.92
CA VAL A 630 -10.55 -20.84 -4.50
C VAL A 630 -11.72 -20.21 -3.76
N PHE A 631 -12.57 -21.04 -3.20
CA PHE A 631 -13.71 -20.63 -2.38
C PHE A 631 -13.37 -20.63 -0.90
N SER A 632 -13.64 -19.53 -0.19
CA SER A 632 -13.27 -19.33 1.22
C SER A 632 -14.12 -20.12 2.23
N GLY A 633 -15.17 -20.81 1.77
CA GLY A 633 -16.11 -21.56 2.63
C GLY A 633 -17.42 -20.81 2.88
N TYR A 634 -18.39 -21.53 3.43
CA TYR A 634 -19.70 -20.99 3.81
C TYR A 634 -19.63 -20.29 5.17
N PRO A 635 -20.56 -19.38 5.49
CA PRO A 635 -20.68 -18.83 6.85
C PRO A 635 -20.79 -19.94 7.89
N GLY A 636 -19.93 -19.93 8.92
CA GLY A 636 -19.84 -20.97 9.93
C GLY A 636 -18.97 -22.18 9.57
N ALA A 637 -18.51 -22.30 8.31
CA ALA A 637 -17.62 -23.36 7.83
C ALA A 637 -16.51 -22.76 6.93
N GLN A 638 -15.83 -21.71 7.40
CA GLN A 638 -14.75 -21.05 6.69
C GLN A 638 -13.49 -21.91 6.70
N LYS A 639 -12.75 -21.87 5.57
CA LYS A 639 -11.43 -22.50 5.47
C LYS A 639 -10.36 -21.67 6.17
N SER A 640 -9.39 -22.35 6.80
CA SER A 640 -8.23 -21.69 7.42
C SER A 640 -7.29 -21.07 6.37
N ALA A 641 -6.40 -20.15 6.79
CA ALA A 641 -5.38 -19.57 5.92
C ALA A 641 -4.52 -20.66 5.27
N ARG A 642 -4.14 -21.67 6.06
CA ARG A 642 -3.33 -22.79 5.57
C ARG A 642 -4.06 -23.60 4.48
N GLN A 643 -5.35 -23.85 4.64
CA GLN A 643 -6.14 -24.54 3.62
C GLN A 643 -6.32 -23.71 2.36
N LEU A 644 -6.54 -22.40 2.49
CA LEU A 644 -6.65 -21.50 1.35
C LEU A 644 -5.32 -21.34 0.63
N GLN A 645 -4.21 -21.27 1.36
CA GLN A 645 -2.87 -21.20 0.81
C GLN A 645 -2.50 -22.51 0.09
N ALA A 646 -2.78 -23.65 0.70
CA ALA A 646 -2.54 -24.95 0.08
C ALA A 646 -3.35 -25.12 -1.22
N SER A 647 -4.65 -24.73 -1.19
CA SER A 647 -5.49 -24.80 -2.39
C SER A 647 -4.98 -23.89 -3.49
N SER A 648 -4.65 -22.63 -3.21
CA SER A 648 -4.14 -21.70 -4.24
C SER A 648 -2.76 -22.09 -4.75
N GLY A 649 -1.88 -22.62 -3.90
CA GLY A 649 -0.59 -23.15 -4.30
C GLY A 649 -0.73 -24.35 -5.24
N LEU A 650 -1.68 -25.26 -4.95
CA LEU A 650 -1.97 -26.40 -5.82
C LEU A 650 -2.42 -25.93 -7.24
N PHE A 651 -3.31 -24.94 -7.34
CA PHE A 651 -3.70 -24.39 -8.65
C PHE A 651 -2.52 -23.77 -9.39
N PHE A 652 -1.68 -23.02 -8.68
CA PHE A 652 -0.49 -22.44 -9.28
C PHE A 652 0.43 -23.50 -9.87
N ASP A 653 0.70 -24.56 -9.10
CA ASP A 653 1.58 -25.66 -9.53
C ASP A 653 0.94 -26.45 -10.71
N VAL A 654 -0.38 -26.74 -10.64
CA VAL A 654 -1.12 -27.43 -11.71
C VAL A 654 -1.11 -26.61 -13.01
N PHE A 655 -1.40 -25.30 -12.94
CA PHE A 655 -1.38 -24.46 -14.14
C PHE A 655 0.03 -24.37 -14.72
N ARG A 656 1.03 -24.17 -13.87
CA ARG A 656 2.42 -24.11 -14.33
C ARG A 656 2.87 -25.38 -15.04
N GLN A 657 2.41 -26.53 -14.58
CA GLN A 657 2.81 -27.84 -15.13
C GLN A 657 1.97 -28.26 -16.34
N TYR A 658 0.65 -28.03 -16.31
CA TYR A 658 -0.30 -28.59 -17.28
C TYR A 658 -1.01 -27.55 -18.15
N ASP A 659 -0.92 -26.27 -17.80
CA ASP A 659 -1.53 -25.16 -18.52
C ASP A 659 -0.62 -23.90 -18.43
N PRO A 660 0.65 -24.01 -18.90
CA PRO A 660 1.63 -22.92 -18.74
C PRO A 660 1.23 -21.63 -19.49
N GLY A 661 0.32 -21.72 -20.47
CA GLY A 661 -0.27 -20.57 -21.17
C GLY A 661 -1.42 -19.90 -20.42
N ASN A 662 -1.72 -20.29 -19.19
CA ASN A 662 -2.79 -19.68 -18.40
C ASN A 662 -2.46 -18.24 -18.03
N LEU A 663 -3.25 -17.31 -18.54
CA LEU A 663 -2.98 -15.86 -18.38
C LEU A 663 -3.06 -15.35 -16.92
N LEU A 664 -3.63 -16.10 -15.99
CA LEU A 664 -3.57 -15.74 -14.56
C LEU A 664 -2.17 -15.95 -13.97
N LEU A 665 -1.34 -16.83 -14.52
CA LEU A 665 0.07 -16.96 -14.15
C LEU A 665 0.84 -15.72 -14.57
N THR A 666 0.68 -15.33 -15.84
CA THR A 666 1.29 -14.10 -16.39
C THR A 666 0.84 -12.86 -15.61
N GLN A 667 -0.47 -12.76 -15.29
CA GLN A 667 -0.98 -11.68 -14.45
C GLN A 667 -0.31 -11.67 -13.05
N ALA A 668 -0.06 -12.84 -12.46
CA ALA A 668 0.60 -12.90 -11.15
C ALA A 668 2.03 -12.35 -11.20
N GLU A 669 2.78 -12.64 -12.26
CA GLU A 669 4.12 -12.11 -12.50
C GLU A 669 4.08 -10.60 -12.77
N GLU A 670 3.17 -10.13 -13.62
CA GLU A 670 2.97 -8.70 -13.90
C GLU A 670 2.59 -7.91 -12.64
N GLU A 671 1.72 -8.47 -11.78
CA GLU A 671 1.33 -7.81 -10.53
C GLU A 671 2.47 -7.75 -9.51
N VAL A 672 3.35 -8.77 -9.44
CA VAL A 672 4.57 -8.72 -8.63
C VAL A 672 5.47 -7.58 -9.10
N LEU A 673 5.71 -7.52 -10.41
CA LEU A 673 6.54 -6.46 -11.00
C LEU A 673 5.98 -5.06 -10.72
N ARG A 674 4.67 -4.87 -10.89
CA ARG A 674 4.05 -3.53 -10.75
C ARG A 674 3.81 -3.11 -9.31
N GLN A 675 3.36 -4.02 -8.43
CA GLN A 675 2.87 -3.66 -7.10
C GLN A 675 3.88 -3.93 -5.98
N GLU A 676 4.70 -4.99 -6.10
CA GLU A 676 5.70 -5.32 -5.08
C GLU A 676 7.06 -4.71 -5.37
N LEU A 677 7.40 -4.51 -6.65
CA LEU A 677 8.68 -3.95 -7.08
C LEU A 677 8.56 -2.57 -7.70
N GLU A 678 7.33 -2.10 -7.95
CA GLU A 678 7.09 -0.81 -8.60
C GLU A 678 7.98 -0.63 -9.85
N VAL A 679 7.95 -1.62 -10.77
CA VAL A 679 8.92 -1.72 -11.88
C VAL A 679 9.00 -0.47 -12.75
N GLU A 680 7.90 0.24 -12.95
CA GLU A 680 7.90 1.52 -13.68
C GLU A 680 8.72 2.57 -12.93
N ARG A 681 8.59 2.62 -11.60
CA ARG A 681 9.37 3.51 -10.74
C ARG A 681 10.82 3.05 -10.63
N LEU A 682 11.08 1.75 -10.66
CA LEU A 682 12.42 1.17 -10.75
C LEU A 682 13.10 1.58 -12.05
N GLN A 683 12.42 1.48 -13.19
CA GLN A 683 12.93 1.92 -14.50
C GLN A 683 13.25 3.42 -14.51
N GLN A 684 12.32 4.25 -14.05
CA GLN A 684 12.57 5.71 -13.91
C GLN A 684 13.74 6.00 -12.98
N THR A 685 13.92 5.18 -11.93
CA THR A 685 15.06 5.33 -11.03
C THR A 685 16.37 4.98 -11.74
N LEU A 686 16.42 3.88 -12.48
CA LEU A 686 17.61 3.53 -13.29
C LEU A 686 17.96 4.63 -14.29
N GLN A 687 16.97 5.21 -15.00
CA GLN A 687 17.16 6.34 -15.91
C GLN A 687 17.79 7.54 -15.19
N ARG A 688 17.25 7.87 -14.01
CA ARG A 688 17.81 8.95 -13.19
C ARG A 688 19.22 8.63 -12.70
N LEU A 689 19.48 7.40 -12.28
CA LEU A 689 20.79 6.98 -11.81
C LEU A 689 21.85 7.00 -12.91
N GLN A 690 21.49 6.69 -14.15
CA GLN A 690 22.40 6.81 -15.31
C GLN A 690 22.82 8.25 -15.60
N GLN A 691 22.01 9.23 -15.22
CA GLN A 691 22.30 10.66 -15.40
C GLN A 691 23.08 11.26 -14.23
N ARG A 692 23.15 10.57 -13.08
CA ARG A 692 23.85 11.05 -11.89
C ARG A 692 25.31 10.64 -11.91
N ARG A 693 26.17 11.51 -11.40
CA ARG A 693 27.56 11.16 -11.09
C ARG A 693 27.59 10.17 -9.93
N LEU A 694 28.30 9.07 -10.07
CA LEU A 694 28.51 8.13 -8.98
C LEU A 694 29.65 8.65 -8.09
N ASP A 695 29.35 8.82 -6.80
CA ASP A 695 30.29 9.30 -5.78
C ASP A 695 30.54 8.16 -4.79
N VAL A 696 31.75 7.59 -4.82
CA VAL A 696 32.09 6.37 -4.05
C VAL A 696 33.07 6.74 -2.93
N HIS A 697 32.65 6.45 -1.69
CA HIS A 697 33.44 6.69 -0.49
C HIS A 697 33.79 5.36 0.19
N GLN A 698 35.08 5.16 0.46
CA GLN A 698 35.53 4.06 1.27
C GLN A 698 35.49 4.47 2.75
N VAL A 699 34.58 3.85 3.51
CA VAL A 699 34.37 4.16 4.93
C VAL A 699 34.90 3.06 5.83
N ARG A 700 35.47 3.44 6.97
CA ARG A 700 36.03 2.48 7.94
C ARG A 700 34.97 1.91 8.91
N ARG A 701 33.83 2.59 9.04
CA ARG A 701 32.73 2.25 9.95
C ARG A 701 31.40 2.73 9.40
N ALA A 702 30.31 2.21 9.95
CA ALA A 702 28.98 2.60 9.51
C ALA A 702 28.75 4.10 9.71
N THR A 703 28.37 4.77 8.64
CA THR A 703 27.95 6.18 8.64
C THR A 703 26.52 6.33 9.22
N PRO A 704 26.08 7.53 9.55
CA PRO A 704 24.69 7.77 9.97
C PRO A 704 23.64 7.23 8.99
N LEU A 705 23.89 7.24 7.68
CA LEU A 705 22.98 6.69 6.67
C LEU A 705 23.12 5.16 6.49
N ALA A 706 24.31 4.58 6.67
CA ALA A 706 24.54 3.15 6.59
C ALA A 706 24.01 2.39 7.82
N PHE A 707 24.08 2.99 9.00
CA PHE A 707 23.73 2.35 10.26
C PHE A 707 22.30 1.77 10.31
N PRO A 708 21.23 2.49 9.86
CA PRO A 708 19.89 1.95 9.80
C PRO A 708 19.75 0.71 8.91
N LEU A 709 20.50 0.60 7.82
CA LEU A 709 20.51 -0.57 6.92
C LEU A 709 21.13 -1.79 7.63
N MET A 710 22.24 -1.60 8.33
CA MET A 710 22.83 -2.66 9.14
C MET A 710 21.88 -3.13 10.26
N VAL A 711 21.16 -2.22 10.90
CA VAL A 711 20.16 -2.57 11.92
C VAL A 711 19.01 -3.38 11.31
N GLU A 712 18.53 -3.03 10.11
CA GLU A 712 17.47 -3.78 9.45
C GLU A 712 17.91 -5.24 9.15
N ARG A 713 19.13 -5.45 8.70
CA ARG A 713 19.71 -6.79 8.49
C ARG A 713 19.78 -7.61 9.79
N PHE A 714 20.18 -7.00 10.91
CA PHE A 714 20.21 -7.69 12.20
C PHE A 714 18.81 -8.10 12.70
N ARG A 715 17.77 -7.35 12.36
CA ARG A 715 16.38 -7.68 12.73
C ARG A 715 15.91 -9.02 12.15
N GLU A 716 16.44 -9.42 11.01
CA GLU A 716 16.08 -10.68 10.37
C GLU A 716 16.77 -11.88 11.04
N SER A 717 17.95 -11.67 11.65
CA SER A 717 18.81 -12.74 12.16
C SER A 717 18.81 -12.92 13.68
N MET A 718 18.26 -11.97 14.47
CA MET A 718 18.38 -11.97 15.93
C MET A 718 17.06 -11.81 16.68
N THR A 719 17.00 -12.33 17.93
CA THR A 719 15.87 -12.04 18.85
C THR A 719 15.89 -10.59 19.31
N SER A 720 14.71 -10.01 19.56
CA SER A 720 14.55 -8.58 19.85
C SER A 720 15.35 -8.07 21.07
N GLU A 721 15.51 -8.86 22.13
CA GLU A 721 16.28 -8.48 23.33
C GLU A 721 17.80 -8.41 23.03
N LYS A 722 18.36 -9.41 22.39
CA LYS A 722 19.78 -9.42 22.00
C LYS A 722 20.12 -8.35 20.97
N LEU A 723 19.15 -8.04 20.09
CA LEU A 723 19.28 -7.00 19.08
C LEU A 723 19.41 -5.61 19.72
N ALA A 724 18.53 -5.25 20.64
CA ALA A 724 18.55 -3.93 21.31
C ALA A 724 19.85 -3.67 22.06
N ASP A 725 20.40 -4.69 22.73
CA ASP A 725 21.68 -4.59 23.45
C ASP A 725 22.89 -4.45 22.51
N ARG A 726 22.84 -5.15 21.37
CA ARG A 726 23.86 -5.02 20.33
C ARG A 726 23.85 -3.63 19.71
N ILE A 727 22.66 -3.14 19.34
CA ILE A 727 22.50 -1.80 18.76
C ILE A 727 22.99 -0.72 19.73
N ARG A 728 22.62 -0.77 21.02
CA ARG A 728 23.09 0.21 22.02
C ARG A 728 24.62 0.26 22.13
N ARG A 729 25.29 -0.90 22.10
CA ARG A 729 26.76 -0.96 22.11
C ARG A 729 27.36 -0.34 20.85
N MET A 730 26.81 -0.69 19.67
CA MET A 730 27.26 -0.12 18.41
C MET A 730 27.08 1.40 18.35
N VAL A 731 25.93 1.91 18.79
CA VAL A 731 25.68 3.36 18.87
C VAL A 731 26.70 4.02 19.79
N ALA A 732 26.96 3.48 20.98
CA ALA A 732 27.93 4.03 21.91
C ALA A 732 29.36 4.07 21.34
N GLU A 733 29.78 3.02 20.62
CA GLU A 733 31.08 2.99 19.94
C GLU A 733 31.17 4.02 18.80
N LEU A 734 30.13 4.14 17.99
CA LEU A 734 30.07 5.09 16.88
C LEU A 734 29.99 6.55 17.39
N ASP A 735 29.18 6.84 18.43
CA ASP A 735 29.09 8.14 19.05
C ASP A 735 30.41 8.57 19.70
N LYS A 736 31.11 7.64 20.34
CA LYS A 736 32.46 7.90 20.89
C LYS A 736 33.45 8.26 19.76
N ALA A 737 33.34 7.58 18.63
CA ALA A 737 34.19 7.86 17.45
C ALA A 737 33.88 9.19 16.78
N ALA A 738 32.61 9.63 16.85
CA ALA A 738 32.13 10.90 16.32
C ALA A 738 32.16 12.06 17.36
N GLY A 739 32.79 11.89 18.54
CA GLY A 739 32.76 12.78 19.71
C GLY A 739 33.16 14.25 19.45
N PRO A 740 33.10 15.15 20.48
CA PRO A 740 33.29 16.62 20.36
C PRO A 740 34.73 17.02 20.10
N GLY A 741 35.48 16.38 19.43
CA GLY A 741 36.81 16.61 18.93
C GLY A 741 37.05 15.84 17.68
N GLY A 742 35.96 15.35 17.15
CA GLY A 742 35.76 14.68 15.89
C GLY A 742 36.96 13.98 15.30
N TYR A 743 36.76 12.82 14.85
CA TYR A 743 37.58 12.12 13.89
C TYR A 743 38.21 13.12 12.88
N GLN A 744 39.51 13.31 12.91
CA GLN A 744 40.24 13.92 11.81
C GLN A 744 40.23 12.90 10.68
N PRO A 745 39.59 13.21 9.53
CA PRO A 745 39.62 12.31 8.39
C PRO A 745 41.08 12.12 7.96
N GLU A 746 41.61 10.89 8.05
CA GLU A 746 42.75 10.56 7.19
C GLU A 746 42.29 10.75 5.74
N PRO A 747 43.18 11.18 4.83
CA PRO A 747 42.85 11.45 3.45
C PRO A 747 42.09 10.24 2.88
N GLN A 748 40.83 10.44 2.63
CA GLN A 748 39.96 9.41 2.01
C GLN A 748 40.35 9.32 0.55
N SER A 749 40.56 8.09 0.04
CA SER A 749 40.62 7.88 -1.40
C SER A 749 39.20 8.01 -1.95
N THR A 750 38.79 9.23 -2.25
CA THR A 750 37.56 9.50 -2.97
C THR A 750 37.82 9.27 -4.44
N ILE A 751 37.17 8.28 -5.04
CA ILE A 751 37.24 8.04 -6.48
C ILE A 751 35.91 8.50 -7.05
N THR A 752 35.95 9.61 -7.79
CA THR A 752 34.79 10.08 -8.53
C THR A 752 34.84 9.47 -9.92
N ILE A 753 33.83 8.64 -10.24
CA ILE A 753 33.66 8.08 -11.58
C ILE A 753 32.75 9.04 -12.35
N GLU A 754 33.31 9.86 -13.22
CA GLU A 754 32.54 10.67 -14.16
C GLU A 754 31.98 9.73 -15.24
N ARG A 755 30.65 9.72 -15.39
CA ARG A 755 30.02 9.03 -16.50
C ARG A 755 30.16 9.93 -17.74
N ASP A 756 30.78 9.40 -18.78
CA ASP A 756 30.84 10.10 -20.07
C ASP A 756 29.40 10.45 -20.52
N ALA A 757 29.18 11.70 -20.83
CA ALA A 757 27.95 12.14 -21.46
C ALA A 757 27.69 11.28 -22.71
N PRO A 758 26.46 10.88 -23.00
CA PRO A 758 26.18 10.07 -24.19
C PRO A 758 26.70 10.78 -25.44
N ARG A 759 27.67 10.14 -26.12
CA ARG A 759 28.19 10.67 -27.36
C ARG A 759 27.06 10.91 -28.35
N PRO A 760 26.94 12.09 -28.95
CA PRO A 760 25.89 12.37 -29.91
C PRO A 760 25.98 11.33 -31.04
N ARG A 761 24.90 10.60 -31.30
CA ARG A 761 24.83 9.66 -32.41
C ARG A 761 25.18 10.38 -33.70
N LYS A 762 26.27 9.97 -34.36
CA LYS A 762 26.58 10.45 -35.71
C LYS A 762 25.38 10.15 -36.62
N PRO A 763 24.90 11.12 -37.42
CA PRO A 763 23.81 10.86 -38.33
C PRO A 763 24.24 9.73 -39.30
N ARG A 764 23.41 8.71 -39.44
CA ARG A 764 23.57 7.66 -40.44
C ARG A 764 23.56 8.31 -41.80
N ALA A 765 24.71 8.27 -42.53
CA ALA A 765 24.78 8.65 -43.92
C ALA A 765 23.74 7.87 -44.72
N ARG A 766 22.82 8.57 -45.39
CA ARG A 766 21.94 7.99 -46.40
C ARG A 766 22.81 7.37 -47.47
N LYS A 767 22.73 6.07 -47.67
CA LYS A 767 23.24 5.40 -48.88
C LYS A 767 22.34 5.82 -50.02
N ASP A 768 22.81 6.72 -50.87
CA ASP A 768 22.20 6.99 -52.14
C ASP A 768 22.27 5.71 -53.01
N GLY A 769 21.11 5.27 -53.42
CA GLY A 769 20.95 4.11 -54.28
C GLY A 769 21.32 4.47 -55.72
N THR A 770 22.47 4.06 -56.18
CA THR A 770 22.76 3.95 -57.63
C THR A 770 22.41 2.53 -58.10
N PRO A 771 21.64 2.37 -59.21
CA PRO A 771 21.29 1.05 -59.71
C PRO A 771 22.50 0.40 -60.40
N ARG A 772 22.91 -0.77 -59.94
CA ARG A 772 23.88 -1.63 -60.63
C ARG A 772 23.23 -2.27 -61.85
N THR A 773 23.71 -1.87 -63.05
CA THR A 773 23.50 -2.49 -64.31
C THR A 773 24.03 -3.93 -64.31
N ARG A 774 23.14 -4.90 -64.65
CA ARG A 774 23.49 -6.30 -64.92
C ARG A 774 24.32 -6.38 -66.21
N LYS A 775 25.58 -6.82 -66.13
CA LYS A 775 26.33 -7.32 -67.30
C LYS A 775 25.95 -8.81 -67.51
N ALA A 776 25.47 -9.09 -68.71
CA ALA A 776 25.25 -10.43 -69.23
C ALA A 776 26.60 -11.14 -69.49
N LYS A 777 26.67 -12.44 -69.17
CA LYS A 777 27.76 -13.33 -69.64
C LYS A 777 27.39 -13.90 -71.02
N PRO A 778 28.32 -13.98 -71.93
CA PRO A 778 28.16 -14.73 -73.16
C PRO A 778 28.56 -16.20 -72.99
N ALA A 779 27.83 -17.07 -73.68
CA ALA A 779 28.02 -18.44 -74.12
C ALA A 779 28.75 -19.44 -73.19
#